data_74056ac4f75f5877ddb9fbb7df71cb48
#
_entry.id   74056ac4f75f5877ddb9fbb7df71cb48
#
_cell.length_a   1.000
_cell.length_b   1.000
_cell.length_c   1.000
_cell.angle_alpha   90.00
_cell.angle_beta   90.00
_cell.angle_gamma   90.00
#
_symmetry.space_group_name_H-M   'P 1'
#
loop_
_entity.id
_entity.type
_entity.pdbx_description
1 polymer ?
#
loop_
_entity_poly.entity_id
_entity_poly.type
_entity_poly.pdbx_seq_one_letter_code
_entity_poly.pdbx_strand_id
1 'polypeptide(L)'
;MTDTNTPTLTPQEQKDEELIQAAFQHLIDTYLATNHRRKVEVITKAFNFAKQAHKGVRRLSGEPYILHPIAVAQIVCEEIGLGSTSICAALLHDVEEDTDYTNEDLTNLFGPKVGNIVEGLTKISGGIFGEKASLQAETFKKLLLMMSDDVRVILIKIADRVHNMRTLSSMQARKQYKIASETLYIFAPIADRLGLNKIKTELENLSFKYEHPDEYHRIEQQLAETQPERDTIFDKFTPPICQQLDKMGIKYTLKARIKSPYSIWMKMQNKHIPFSEVYDLLAIRIVFVPNDRKDEVDECYRIYGALTKIYKPHPTRFRDWLSNPKANGYQALHNTFMSKQGKWIEVQIRSDRMDNIAEQGFAAHWKYKDKDAPYDESELDRWLNSIKEILDDPQPDTLDLLDTIKLNLYSNEILVFTPKGDLKNMPAGATALDFAFSIHSFVGCHCFGAKVNHVLVPLNYKLKSGDQVEVITTEAQHVQPEWLDFVTTAKARNKIQAILRRERREKSQKGDQLLRAFLERNDIQCTPAVLDKLMRFHGYTVRDDFFLAIADERIIPNECDLDCIKGKGGKDSWWRHIPFIGKKSADKGCVINHIDNTDFVKNINRKQTLVVNEETFKKCVIAPCCRPIPGDDILGYITPKNELEIHKRSCATAMKLETRYGNNIIACDWDMHRQIPFECRLQISGVDSQGVLYTIASVLHKQRNSPVRRITLETKDGLFDGTLDIVVYDTSDVKNICDSLSSIENVTKAVRVEM
;
A
#
# COMPACT_ATOMS: atom_id res chain seq x y z
N MET A 1 -38.52 47.92 -33.98
CA MET A 1 -37.61 46.99 -34.68
C MET A 1 -36.60 46.57 -33.67
N THR A 2 -36.85 45.44 -33.04
CA THR A 2 -35.94 44.79 -32.09
C THR A 2 -35.31 43.62 -32.80
N ASP A 3 -34.09 43.84 -33.32
CA ASP A 3 -33.24 42.77 -33.87
C ASP A 3 -32.82 41.86 -32.71
N THR A 4 -33.52 40.74 -32.59
CA THR A 4 -33.06 39.57 -31.83
C THR A 4 -32.12 38.77 -32.70
N ASN A 5 -30.85 39.21 -32.76
CA ASN A 5 -29.76 38.40 -33.32
C ASN A 5 -29.43 37.29 -32.34
N THR A 6 -30.17 36.19 -32.35
CA THR A 6 -29.80 34.95 -31.69
C THR A 6 -28.67 34.35 -32.54
N PRO A 7 -27.45 34.18 -32.05
CA PRO A 7 -26.38 33.58 -32.83
C PRO A 7 -26.76 32.13 -33.17
N THR A 8 -26.91 31.86 -34.48
CA THR A 8 -27.11 30.49 -34.97
C THR A 8 -25.93 29.63 -34.61
N LEU A 9 -26.15 28.66 -33.73
CA LEU A 9 -25.14 27.71 -33.31
C LEU A 9 -24.61 26.93 -34.54
N THR A 10 -23.31 26.70 -34.59
CA THR A 10 -22.70 25.81 -35.58
C THR A 10 -23.24 24.37 -35.45
N PRO A 11 -23.23 23.56 -36.50
CA PRO A 11 -23.70 22.16 -36.41
C PRO A 11 -22.97 21.35 -35.30
N GLN A 12 -21.70 21.68 -35.02
CA GLN A 12 -20.96 21.05 -33.94
C GLN A 12 -21.43 21.52 -32.56
N GLU A 13 -21.70 22.81 -32.39
CA GLU A 13 -22.24 23.35 -31.14
C GLU A 13 -23.65 22.84 -30.83
N GLN A 14 -24.48 22.62 -31.88
CA GLN A 14 -25.78 21.98 -31.72
C GLN A 14 -25.67 20.56 -31.19
N LYS A 15 -24.77 19.76 -31.79
CA LYS A 15 -24.49 18.40 -31.35
C LYS A 15 -23.94 18.33 -29.94
N ASP A 16 -23.02 19.24 -29.59
CA ASP A 16 -22.45 19.33 -28.24
C ASP A 16 -23.56 19.68 -27.23
N GLU A 17 -24.46 20.60 -27.56
CA GLU A 17 -25.59 20.99 -26.71
C GLU A 17 -26.56 19.83 -26.48
N GLU A 18 -26.89 19.08 -27.55
CA GLU A 18 -27.72 17.87 -27.42
C GLU A 18 -27.11 16.84 -26.50
N LEU A 19 -25.79 16.59 -26.62
CA LEU A 19 -25.05 15.66 -25.75
C LEU A 19 -25.07 16.14 -24.29
N ILE A 20 -24.83 17.42 -24.04
CA ILE A 20 -24.83 18.02 -22.69
C ILE A 20 -26.23 17.88 -22.05
N GLN A 21 -27.29 18.20 -22.80
CA GLN A 21 -28.66 18.10 -22.29
C GLN A 21 -29.09 16.67 -22.03
N ALA A 22 -28.73 15.74 -22.93
CA ALA A 22 -29.01 14.31 -22.73
C ALA A 22 -28.30 13.76 -21.47
N ALA A 23 -27.01 14.11 -21.27
CA ALA A 23 -26.26 13.68 -20.11
C ALA A 23 -26.84 14.27 -18.79
N PHE A 24 -27.22 15.56 -18.81
CA PHE A 24 -27.82 16.18 -17.64
C PHE A 24 -29.23 15.61 -17.36
N GLN A 25 -30.06 15.39 -18.38
CA GLN A 25 -31.37 14.76 -18.21
C GLN A 25 -31.24 13.37 -17.58
N HIS A 26 -30.26 12.58 -18.04
CA HIS A 26 -29.98 11.26 -17.45
C HIS A 26 -29.62 11.36 -15.96
N LEU A 27 -28.81 12.35 -15.57
CA LEU A 27 -28.49 12.61 -14.15
C LEU A 27 -29.75 12.92 -13.34
N ILE A 28 -30.64 13.76 -13.88
CA ILE A 28 -31.91 14.13 -13.19
C ILE A 28 -32.83 12.91 -13.08
N ASP A 29 -32.97 12.11 -14.13
CA ASP A 29 -33.82 10.91 -14.11
C ASP A 29 -33.29 9.89 -13.08
N THR A 30 -31.98 9.70 -13.04
CA THR A 30 -31.31 8.85 -12.04
C THR A 30 -31.56 9.37 -10.64
N TYR A 31 -31.40 10.68 -10.40
CA TYR A 31 -31.65 11.29 -9.10
C TYR A 31 -33.10 11.14 -8.65
N LEU A 32 -34.07 11.32 -9.56
CA LEU A 32 -35.50 11.17 -9.26
C LEU A 32 -35.90 9.71 -8.96
N ALA A 33 -35.17 8.74 -9.47
CA ALA A 33 -35.34 7.32 -9.14
C ALA A 33 -34.82 6.96 -7.74
N THR A 34 -34.03 7.83 -7.11
CA THR A 34 -33.54 7.60 -5.74
C THR A 34 -34.58 8.00 -4.68
N ASN A 35 -34.40 7.51 -3.45
CA ASN A 35 -35.24 7.89 -2.29
C ASN A 35 -34.85 9.24 -1.65
N HIS A 36 -34.00 10.04 -2.30
CA HIS A 36 -33.59 11.35 -1.78
C HIS A 36 -34.68 12.39 -1.90
N ARG A 37 -34.60 13.47 -1.09
CA ARG A 37 -35.48 14.61 -1.20
C ARG A 37 -35.34 15.25 -2.59
N ARG A 38 -36.43 15.45 -3.29
CA ARG A 38 -36.48 15.99 -4.66
C ARG A 38 -36.09 17.49 -4.70
N LYS A 39 -34.78 17.76 -4.74
CA LYS A 39 -34.22 19.13 -4.84
C LYS A 39 -33.64 19.36 -6.25
N VAL A 40 -34.43 19.17 -7.27
CA VAL A 40 -33.99 19.27 -8.69
C VAL A 40 -33.58 20.73 -9.02
N GLU A 41 -34.26 21.74 -8.50
CA GLU A 41 -33.98 23.15 -8.79
C GLU A 41 -32.52 23.53 -8.45
N VAL A 42 -32.03 23.10 -7.28
CA VAL A 42 -30.65 23.41 -6.85
C VAL A 42 -29.60 22.69 -7.73
N ILE A 43 -29.89 21.47 -8.14
CA ILE A 43 -29.00 20.69 -9.04
C ILE A 43 -28.99 21.38 -10.42
N THR A 44 -30.16 21.80 -10.95
CA THR A 44 -30.26 22.51 -12.22
C THR A 44 -29.55 23.87 -12.17
N LYS A 45 -29.64 24.58 -11.03
CA LYS A 45 -28.91 25.84 -10.83
C LYS A 45 -27.39 25.59 -10.86
N ALA A 46 -26.88 24.54 -10.18
CA ALA A 46 -25.46 24.18 -10.16
C ALA A 46 -24.97 23.78 -11.56
N PHE A 47 -25.74 22.96 -12.29
CA PHE A 47 -25.43 22.58 -13.67
C PHE A 47 -25.33 23.80 -14.59
N ASN A 48 -26.33 24.70 -14.59
CA ASN A 48 -26.33 25.89 -15.43
C ASN A 48 -25.13 26.80 -15.13
N PHE A 49 -24.78 26.94 -13.85
CA PHE A 49 -23.61 27.70 -13.42
C PHE A 49 -22.33 27.09 -13.91
N ALA A 50 -22.11 25.77 -13.69
CA ALA A 50 -20.91 25.06 -14.14
C ALA A 50 -20.78 25.06 -15.67
N LYS A 51 -21.92 24.93 -16.41
CA LYS A 51 -21.98 25.02 -17.87
C LYS A 51 -21.53 26.39 -18.38
N GLN A 52 -21.95 27.44 -17.71
CA GLN A 52 -21.54 28.81 -18.03
C GLN A 52 -20.06 29.04 -17.73
N ALA A 53 -19.58 28.55 -16.57
CA ALA A 53 -18.20 28.70 -16.11
C ALA A 53 -17.20 28.04 -17.07
N HIS A 54 -17.54 26.84 -17.57
CA HIS A 54 -16.69 26.09 -18.50
C HIS A 54 -17.04 26.27 -19.99
N LYS A 55 -17.77 27.34 -20.32
CA LYS A 55 -18.18 27.60 -21.71
C LYS A 55 -16.97 27.73 -22.63
N GLY A 56 -16.96 26.93 -23.72
CA GLY A 56 -15.88 26.92 -24.71
C GLY A 56 -14.66 26.09 -24.36
N VAL A 57 -14.57 25.55 -23.15
CA VAL A 57 -13.48 24.68 -22.74
C VAL A 57 -13.73 23.25 -23.23
N ARG A 58 -12.69 22.61 -23.78
CA ARG A 58 -12.73 21.20 -24.26
C ARG A 58 -11.68 20.35 -23.59
N ARG A 59 -12.00 19.06 -23.38
CA ARG A 59 -11.05 18.04 -22.94
C ARG A 59 -10.09 17.64 -24.08
N LEU A 60 -8.99 16.95 -23.73
CA LEU A 60 -8.06 16.37 -24.70
C LEU A 60 -8.73 15.38 -25.67
N SER A 61 -9.83 14.74 -25.26
CA SER A 61 -10.68 13.88 -26.11
C SER A 61 -11.49 14.68 -27.15
N GLY A 62 -11.50 16.01 -27.08
CA GLY A 62 -12.26 16.89 -27.97
C GLY A 62 -13.70 17.19 -27.52
N GLU A 63 -14.20 16.57 -26.47
CA GLU A 63 -15.55 16.77 -25.92
C GLU A 63 -15.64 18.06 -25.09
N PRO A 64 -16.86 18.68 -24.98
CA PRO A 64 -17.09 19.78 -24.06
C PRO A 64 -16.73 19.42 -22.62
N TYR A 65 -16.01 20.31 -21.93
CA TYR A 65 -15.50 20.04 -20.57
C TYR A 65 -16.60 19.71 -19.56
N ILE A 66 -17.74 20.38 -19.68
CA ILE A 66 -18.90 20.22 -18.77
C ILE A 66 -19.41 18.76 -18.67
N LEU A 67 -19.16 17.92 -19.68
CA LEU A 67 -19.52 16.50 -19.64
C LEU A 67 -18.79 15.75 -18.53
N HIS A 68 -17.58 16.21 -18.14
CA HIS A 68 -16.85 15.64 -17.04
C HIS A 68 -17.53 15.87 -15.67
N PRO A 69 -17.83 17.09 -15.22
CA PRO A 69 -18.58 17.31 -13.99
C PRO A 69 -19.93 16.61 -13.96
N ILE A 70 -20.64 16.53 -15.10
CA ILE A 70 -21.90 15.76 -15.18
C ILE A 70 -21.65 14.27 -14.93
N ALA A 71 -20.62 13.70 -15.55
CA ALA A 71 -20.29 12.29 -15.36
C ALA A 71 -19.83 11.98 -13.92
N VAL A 72 -19.06 12.89 -13.30
CA VAL A 72 -18.69 12.78 -11.88
C VAL A 72 -19.94 12.83 -10.99
N ALA A 73 -20.85 13.76 -11.26
CA ALA A 73 -22.12 13.87 -10.53
C ALA A 73 -23.01 12.63 -10.73
N GLN A 74 -22.99 12.01 -11.93
CA GLN A 74 -23.69 10.75 -12.21
C GLN A 74 -23.12 9.61 -11.34
N ILE A 75 -21.81 9.45 -11.28
CA ILE A 75 -21.15 8.44 -10.41
C ILE A 75 -21.51 8.67 -8.95
N VAL A 76 -21.48 9.92 -8.49
CA VAL A 76 -21.84 10.32 -7.12
C VAL A 76 -23.29 9.95 -6.79
N CYS A 77 -24.20 10.15 -7.74
CA CYS A 77 -25.62 9.85 -7.58
C CYS A 77 -25.92 8.35 -7.67
N GLU A 78 -25.48 7.69 -8.73
CA GLU A 78 -25.85 6.32 -9.09
C GLU A 78 -25.00 5.26 -8.38
N GLU A 79 -23.67 5.40 -8.43
CA GLU A 79 -22.76 4.36 -7.97
C GLU A 79 -22.44 4.51 -6.48
N ILE A 80 -22.29 5.76 -5.98
CA ILE A 80 -22.03 6.03 -4.55
C ILE A 80 -23.35 6.22 -3.79
N GLY A 81 -24.37 6.80 -4.41
CA GLY A 81 -25.69 6.98 -3.82
C GLY A 81 -25.84 8.23 -2.93
N LEU A 82 -25.09 9.30 -3.20
CA LEU A 82 -25.17 10.56 -2.43
C LEU A 82 -26.28 11.49 -2.94
N GLY A 83 -26.72 12.41 -2.06
CA GLY A 83 -27.82 13.31 -2.34
C GLY A 83 -27.42 14.65 -2.98
N SER A 84 -28.41 15.54 -3.14
CA SER A 84 -28.32 16.80 -3.89
C SER A 84 -27.12 17.69 -3.54
N THR A 85 -26.72 17.80 -2.26
CA THR A 85 -25.58 18.63 -1.85
C THR A 85 -24.27 18.13 -2.49
N SER A 86 -24.04 16.80 -2.48
CA SER A 86 -22.85 16.19 -3.09
C SER A 86 -22.90 16.24 -4.60
N ILE A 87 -24.11 16.10 -5.21
CA ILE A 87 -24.29 16.23 -6.66
C ILE A 87 -23.96 17.66 -7.10
N CYS A 88 -24.42 18.68 -6.36
CA CYS A 88 -24.07 20.07 -6.65
C CYS A 88 -22.57 20.33 -6.52
N ALA A 89 -21.94 19.81 -5.44
CA ALA A 89 -20.50 19.93 -5.27
C ALA A 89 -19.71 19.21 -6.38
N ALA A 90 -20.19 18.06 -6.84
CA ALA A 90 -19.59 17.34 -7.97
C ALA A 90 -19.72 18.10 -9.31
N LEU A 91 -20.85 18.79 -9.54
CA LEU A 91 -21.01 19.65 -10.72
C LEU A 91 -20.10 20.88 -10.69
N LEU A 92 -19.71 21.33 -9.50
CA LEU A 92 -18.97 22.59 -9.28
C LEU A 92 -17.48 22.35 -8.91
N HIS A 93 -17.01 21.11 -8.85
CA HIS A 93 -15.73 20.74 -8.22
C HIS A 93 -14.50 21.38 -8.88
N ASP A 94 -14.53 21.62 -10.18
CA ASP A 94 -13.43 22.23 -10.93
C ASP A 94 -13.62 23.73 -11.20
N VAL A 95 -14.78 24.31 -10.80
CA VAL A 95 -15.09 25.73 -11.11
C VAL A 95 -14.09 26.68 -10.46
N GLU A 96 -13.72 26.46 -9.19
CA GLU A 96 -12.75 27.28 -8.48
C GLU A 96 -11.32 27.12 -9.03
N GLU A 97 -10.99 25.96 -9.61
CA GLU A 97 -9.63 25.68 -10.15
C GLU A 97 -9.46 26.22 -11.57
N ASP A 98 -10.48 26.09 -12.39
CA ASP A 98 -10.40 26.34 -13.82
C ASP A 98 -10.97 27.71 -14.24
N THR A 99 -11.55 28.48 -13.30
CA THR A 99 -12.18 29.76 -13.61
C THR A 99 -11.87 30.84 -12.56
N ASP A 100 -12.28 32.08 -12.81
CA ASP A 100 -12.07 33.23 -11.91
C ASP A 100 -13.05 33.24 -10.71
N TYR A 101 -13.97 32.28 -10.58
CA TYR A 101 -14.91 32.23 -9.46
C TYR A 101 -14.24 31.74 -8.19
N THR A 102 -14.55 32.41 -7.07
CA THR A 102 -14.01 32.09 -5.74
C THR A 102 -14.93 31.18 -4.95
N ASN A 103 -14.38 30.53 -3.91
CA ASN A 103 -15.20 29.74 -2.97
C ASN A 103 -16.29 30.59 -2.28
N GLU A 104 -16.01 31.86 -2.03
CA GLU A 104 -17.01 32.79 -1.45
C GLU A 104 -18.20 32.95 -2.38
N ASP A 105 -18.01 33.09 -3.70
CA ASP A 105 -19.07 33.15 -4.70
C ASP A 105 -19.92 31.87 -4.68
N LEU A 106 -19.29 30.72 -4.64
CA LEU A 106 -19.97 29.42 -4.58
C LEU A 106 -20.74 29.23 -3.28
N THR A 107 -20.17 29.68 -2.16
CA THR A 107 -20.82 29.65 -0.84
C THR A 107 -22.07 30.55 -0.81
N ASN A 108 -22.00 31.75 -1.38
CA ASN A 108 -23.10 32.66 -1.46
C ASN A 108 -24.24 32.16 -2.37
N LEU A 109 -23.90 31.46 -3.46
CA LEU A 109 -24.88 30.97 -4.45
C LEU A 109 -25.54 29.64 -4.05
N PHE A 110 -24.79 28.72 -3.43
CA PHE A 110 -25.19 27.33 -3.18
C PHE A 110 -25.23 26.95 -1.70
N GLY A 111 -24.79 27.84 -0.83
CA GLY A 111 -24.77 27.69 0.62
C GLY A 111 -23.46 27.05 1.14
N PRO A 112 -23.18 27.20 2.46
CA PRO A 112 -21.91 26.88 3.08
C PRO A 112 -21.55 25.37 2.98
N LYS A 113 -22.56 24.49 2.96
CA LYS A 113 -22.28 23.04 2.83
C LYS A 113 -21.71 22.66 1.48
N VAL A 114 -22.13 23.30 0.40
CA VAL A 114 -21.59 23.07 -0.95
C VAL A 114 -20.22 23.73 -1.06
N GLY A 115 -20.10 25.00 -0.60
CA GLY A 115 -18.82 25.72 -0.61
C GLY A 115 -17.72 24.97 0.13
N ASN A 116 -17.96 24.50 1.36
CA ASN A 116 -16.97 23.76 2.14
C ASN A 116 -16.50 22.46 1.44
N ILE A 117 -17.42 21.74 0.77
CA ILE A 117 -17.05 20.54 0.03
C ILE A 117 -16.19 20.90 -1.18
N VAL A 118 -16.54 21.93 -1.95
CA VAL A 118 -15.75 22.37 -3.12
C VAL A 118 -14.38 22.88 -2.68
N GLU A 119 -14.29 23.70 -1.63
CA GLU A 119 -13.02 24.15 -1.06
C GLU A 119 -12.12 22.97 -0.67
N GLY A 120 -12.71 21.92 -0.07
CA GLY A 120 -12.00 20.68 0.23
C GLY A 120 -11.44 19.99 -1.03
N LEU A 121 -12.21 19.96 -2.11
CA LEU A 121 -11.80 19.36 -3.38
C LEU A 121 -10.67 20.15 -4.05
N THR A 122 -10.75 21.46 -4.10
CA THR A 122 -9.74 22.36 -4.68
C THR A 122 -8.41 22.31 -3.93
N LYS A 123 -8.43 22.32 -2.59
CA LYS A 123 -7.19 22.18 -1.77
C LYS A 123 -6.43 20.88 -2.01
N ILE A 124 -7.09 19.83 -2.50
CA ILE A 124 -6.47 18.56 -2.86
C ILE A 124 -5.78 18.64 -4.22
N SER A 125 -6.38 19.30 -5.20
CA SER A 125 -5.94 19.30 -6.60
C SER A 125 -4.62 20.05 -6.81
N GLY A 126 -4.35 21.10 -6.04
CA GLY A 126 -3.14 21.94 -6.17
C GLY A 126 -1.78 21.27 -5.91
N GLY A 127 -1.69 19.95 -5.67
CA GLY A 127 -0.45 19.33 -5.24
C GLY A 127 -0.16 17.90 -5.67
N ILE A 128 -1.10 17.16 -6.25
CA ILE A 128 -0.91 15.72 -6.55
C ILE A 128 0.13 15.48 -7.64
N PHE A 129 0.39 16.43 -8.52
CA PHE A 129 1.27 16.29 -9.67
C PHE A 129 2.70 16.84 -9.48
N GLY A 130 3.11 17.18 -8.26
CA GLY A 130 4.47 17.67 -7.97
C GLY A 130 5.54 16.62 -8.21
N GLU A 131 6.69 17.04 -8.78
CA GLU A 131 7.82 16.17 -9.13
C GLU A 131 8.64 15.67 -7.92
N LYS A 132 8.33 16.07 -6.69
CA LYS A 132 9.07 15.67 -5.48
C LYS A 132 8.26 14.74 -4.60
N ALA A 133 8.85 13.67 -4.10
CA ALA A 133 8.22 12.69 -3.19
C ALA A 133 7.63 13.33 -1.92
N SER A 134 8.20 14.43 -1.43
CA SER A 134 7.69 15.21 -0.31
C SER A 134 6.33 15.88 -0.62
N LEU A 135 6.08 16.27 -1.88
CA LEU A 135 4.83 16.88 -2.32
C LEU A 135 3.67 15.87 -2.39
N GLN A 136 3.94 14.63 -2.80
CA GLN A 136 2.93 13.55 -2.80
C GLN A 136 2.50 13.20 -1.37
N ALA A 137 3.44 13.19 -0.43
CA ALA A 137 3.16 12.95 0.98
C ALA A 137 2.32 14.08 1.60
N GLU A 138 2.63 15.33 1.32
CA GLU A 138 1.84 16.48 1.79
C GLU A 138 0.43 16.48 1.22
N THR A 139 0.29 16.15 -0.05
CA THR A 139 -1.03 16.10 -0.70
C THR A 139 -1.87 14.97 -0.14
N PHE A 140 -1.25 13.80 0.09
CA PHE A 140 -1.94 12.68 0.72
C PHE A 140 -2.35 13.00 2.17
N LYS A 141 -1.48 13.70 2.91
CA LYS A 141 -1.81 14.24 4.25
C LYS A 141 -3.01 15.19 4.20
N LYS A 142 -3.03 16.13 3.25
CA LYS A 142 -4.16 17.05 3.05
C LYS A 142 -5.45 16.30 2.74
N LEU A 143 -5.40 15.31 1.84
CA LEU A 143 -6.54 14.48 1.47
C LEU A 143 -7.15 13.77 2.68
N LEU A 144 -6.33 13.22 3.56
CA LEU A 144 -6.79 12.54 4.77
C LEU A 144 -7.34 13.50 5.84
N LEU A 145 -6.72 14.68 6.01
CA LEU A 145 -7.22 15.70 6.92
C LEU A 145 -8.63 16.17 6.52
N MET A 146 -8.84 16.44 5.24
CA MET A 146 -10.15 16.87 4.74
C MET A 146 -11.21 15.78 4.82
N MET A 147 -10.81 14.52 4.65
CA MET A 147 -11.69 13.36 4.84
C MET A 147 -12.18 13.28 6.29
N SER A 148 -11.36 13.69 7.27
CA SER A 148 -11.75 13.70 8.69
C SER A 148 -12.81 14.79 9.00
N ASP A 149 -12.87 15.84 8.20
CA ASP A 149 -13.83 16.92 8.36
C ASP A 149 -15.16 16.63 7.64
N ASP A 150 -15.08 16.16 6.40
CA ASP A 150 -16.27 15.74 5.62
C ASP A 150 -15.90 14.59 4.65
N VAL A 151 -16.35 13.38 4.95
CA VAL A 151 -16.08 12.21 4.11
C VAL A 151 -16.63 12.34 2.68
N ARG A 152 -17.60 13.24 2.43
CA ARG A 152 -18.14 13.47 1.07
C ARG A 152 -17.09 14.02 0.12
N VAL A 153 -16.10 14.76 0.62
CA VAL A 153 -14.98 15.29 -0.18
C VAL A 153 -14.22 14.16 -0.84
N ILE A 154 -13.82 13.12 -0.08
CA ILE A 154 -13.09 12.00 -0.65
C ILE A 154 -13.96 11.13 -1.56
N LEU A 155 -15.26 10.99 -1.26
CA LEU A 155 -16.19 10.23 -2.10
C LEU A 155 -16.35 10.88 -3.49
N ILE A 156 -16.44 12.22 -3.55
CA ILE A 156 -16.50 12.95 -4.82
C ILE A 156 -15.13 12.85 -5.54
N LYS A 157 -14.01 12.95 -4.81
CA LYS A 157 -12.67 12.82 -5.42
C LYS A 157 -12.41 11.41 -5.98
N ILE A 158 -12.96 10.37 -5.34
CA ILE A 158 -12.97 9.02 -5.90
C ILE A 158 -13.82 8.95 -7.18
N ALA A 159 -14.99 9.58 -7.22
CA ALA A 159 -15.83 9.64 -8.42
C ALA A 159 -15.13 10.36 -9.58
N ASP A 160 -14.46 11.49 -9.31
CA ASP A 160 -13.60 12.19 -10.26
C ASP A 160 -12.49 11.26 -10.79
N ARG A 161 -11.79 10.56 -9.89
CA ARG A 161 -10.75 9.60 -10.26
C ARG A 161 -11.27 8.47 -11.13
N VAL A 162 -12.44 7.91 -10.83
CA VAL A 162 -13.09 6.86 -11.64
C VAL A 162 -13.35 7.37 -13.06
N HIS A 163 -13.94 8.56 -13.20
CA HIS A 163 -14.20 9.13 -14.53
C HIS A 163 -12.90 9.41 -15.29
N ASN A 164 -11.88 9.94 -14.62
CA ASN A 164 -10.56 10.17 -15.21
C ASN A 164 -9.89 8.87 -15.67
N MET A 165 -10.02 7.78 -14.91
CA MET A 165 -9.52 6.46 -15.31
C MET A 165 -10.29 5.85 -16.48
N ARG A 166 -11.62 6.04 -16.57
CA ARG A 166 -12.44 5.60 -17.70
C ARG A 166 -12.07 6.31 -19.01
N THR A 167 -11.59 7.55 -18.92
CA THR A 167 -11.21 8.39 -20.08
C THR A 167 -9.70 8.49 -20.30
N LEU A 168 -8.89 7.70 -19.59
CA LEU A 168 -7.44 7.81 -19.52
C LEU A 168 -6.74 7.53 -20.88
N SER A 169 -7.40 6.79 -21.79
CA SER A 169 -6.86 6.44 -23.11
C SER A 169 -6.49 7.65 -23.98
N SER A 170 -7.10 8.81 -23.76
CA SER A 170 -6.82 10.06 -24.49
C SER A 170 -5.50 10.73 -24.09
N MET A 171 -4.86 10.27 -23.01
CA MET A 171 -3.62 10.86 -22.49
C MET A 171 -2.36 10.16 -23.03
N GLN A 172 -1.20 10.85 -22.95
CA GLN A 172 0.09 10.27 -23.30
C GLN A 172 0.46 9.11 -22.35
N ALA A 173 1.10 8.06 -22.85
CA ALA A 173 1.46 6.83 -22.13
C ALA A 173 2.17 7.08 -20.78
N ARG A 174 3.13 8.03 -20.74
CA ARG A 174 3.84 8.39 -19.49
C ARG A 174 2.90 8.95 -18.41
N LYS A 175 1.88 9.74 -18.81
CA LYS A 175 0.87 10.26 -17.88
C LYS A 175 -0.12 9.17 -17.46
N GLN A 176 -0.47 8.28 -18.40
CA GLN A 176 -1.35 7.13 -18.13
C GLN A 176 -0.76 6.27 -16.99
N TYR A 177 0.52 5.86 -17.12
CA TYR A 177 1.20 5.05 -16.12
C TYR A 177 1.21 5.73 -14.73
N LYS A 178 1.59 7.02 -14.67
CA LYS A 178 1.63 7.77 -13.40
C LYS A 178 0.26 7.83 -12.73
N ILE A 179 -0.80 8.13 -13.48
CA ILE A 179 -2.17 8.23 -12.95
C ILE A 179 -2.68 6.86 -12.53
N ALA A 180 -2.39 5.80 -13.30
CA ALA A 180 -2.76 4.42 -12.97
C ALA A 180 -2.11 3.97 -11.66
N SER A 181 -0.82 4.20 -11.50
CA SER A 181 -0.05 3.87 -10.30
C SER A 181 -0.58 4.61 -9.06
N GLU A 182 -0.79 5.93 -9.16
CA GLU A 182 -1.40 6.71 -8.07
C GLU A 182 -2.79 6.17 -7.71
N THR A 183 -3.59 5.80 -8.71
CA THR A 183 -4.92 5.24 -8.51
C THR A 183 -4.87 3.90 -7.78
N LEU A 184 -3.98 3.01 -8.19
CA LEU A 184 -3.83 1.67 -7.61
C LEU A 184 -3.33 1.74 -6.15
N TYR A 185 -2.38 2.62 -5.86
CA TYR A 185 -1.71 2.66 -4.55
C TYR A 185 -2.33 3.64 -3.54
N ILE A 186 -3.21 4.56 -3.97
CA ILE A 186 -3.84 5.54 -3.08
C ILE A 186 -5.37 5.40 -3.12
N PHE A 187 -5.99 5.54 -4.28
CA PHE A 187 -7.45 5.65 -4.38
C PHE A 187 -8.17 4.31 -4.23
N ALA A 188 -7.65 3.23 -4.81
CA ALA A 188 -8.27 1.91 -4.68
C ALA A 188 -8.29 1.40 -3.23
N PRO A 189 -7.21 1.53 -2.41
CA PRO A 189 -7.25 1.20 -0.99
C PRO A 189 -8.21 2.07 -0.16
N ILE A 190 -8.32 3.36 -0.46
CA ILE A 190 -9.30 4.23 0.20
C ILE A 190 -10.72 3.79 -0.16
N ALA A 191 -10.99 3.48 -1.42
CA ALA A 191 -12.28 2.96 -1.87
C ALA A 191 -12.63 1.63 -1.18
N ASP A 192 -11.65 0.74 -0.99
CA ASP A 192 -11.81 -0.52 -0.23
C ASP A 192 -12.17 -0.26 1.23
N ARG A 193 -11.47 0.67 1.89
CA ARG A 193 -11.73 1.04 3.28
C ARG A 193 -13.10 1.69 3.47
N LEU A 194 -13.54 2.46 2.48
CA LEU A 194 -14.89 3.05 2.46
C LEU A 194 -15.98 2.05 2.02
N GLY A 195 -15.63 0.79 1.73
CA GLY A 195 -16.55 -0.26 1.34
C GLY A 195 -17.10 -0.14 -0.09
N LEU A 196 -16.52 0.74 -0.92
CA LEU A 196 -16.92 0.96 -2.32
C LEU A 196 -16.35 -0.15 -3.22
N ASN A 197 -16.74 -1.40 -2.98
CA ASN A 197 -16.09 -2.56 -3.61
C ASN A 197 -16.19 -2.59 -5.14
N LYS A 198 -17.28 -2.09 -5.73
CA LYS A 198 -17.46 -1.99 -7.18
C LYS A 198 -16.44 -1.02 -7.76
N ILE A 199 -16.39 0.19 -7.22
CA ILE A 199 -15.46 1.25 -7.62
C ILE A 199 -14.00 0.82 -7.40
N LYS A 200 -13.67 0.25 -6.24
CA LYS A 200 -12.35 -0.31 -5.96
C LYS A 200 -11.92 -1.31 -7.01
N THR A 201 -12.78 -2.29 -7.34
CA THR A 201 -12.48 -3.32 -8.34
C THR A 201 -12.27 -2.72 -9.72
N GLU A 202 -13.05 -1.72 -10.09
CA GLU A 202 -12.90 -1.02 -11.37
C GLU A 202 -11.59 -0.23 -11.43
N LEU A 203 -11.26 0.52 -10.37
CA LEU A 203 -9.99 1.27 -10.28
C LEU A 203 -8.79 0.33 -10.37
N GLU A 204 -8.81 -0.81 -9.66
CA GLU A 204 -7.76 -1.82 -9.73
C GLU A 204 -7.58 -2.37 -11.14
N ASN A 205 -8.67 -2.72 -11.82
CA ASN A 205 -8.62 -3.28 -13.18
C ASN A 205 -8.16 -2.27 -14.22
N LEU A 206 -8.66 -1.02 -14.15
CA LEU A 206 -8.22 0.05 -15.04
C LEU A 206 -6.74 0.37 -14.83
N SER A 207 -6.29 0.43 -13.57
CA SER A 207 -4.87 0.65 -13.27
C SER A 207 -4.02 -0.50 -13.81
N PHE A 208 -4.40 -1.73 -13.57
CA PHE A 208 -3.72 -2.92 -14.08
C PHE A 208 -3.59 -2.94 -15.60
N LYS A 209 -4.66 -2.53 -16.30
CA LYS A 209 -4.66 -2.42 -17.77
C LYS A 209 -3.58 -1.47 -18.30
N TYR A 210 -3.28 -0.36 -17.58
CA TYR A 210 -2.28 0.63 -17.99
C TYR A 210 -0.89 0.36 -17.44
N GLU A 211 -0.76 -0.32 -16.31
CA GLU A 211 0.54 -0.68 -15.73
C GLU A 211 1.13 -1.96 -16.34
N HIS A 212 0.26 -2.95 -16.61
CA HIS A 212 0.63 -4.27 -17.10
C HIS A 212 -0.28 -4.70 -18.26
N PRO A 213 -0.22 -4.02 -19.42
CA PRO A 213 -1.15 -4.25 -20.52
C PRO A 213 -1.09 -5.67 -21.09
N ASP A 214 0.09 -6.26 -21.19
CA ASP A 214 0.27 -7.60 -21.77
C ASP A 214 -0.34 -8.69 -20.86
N GLU A 215 -0.09 -8.60 -19.56
CA GLU A 215 -0.67 -9.50 -18.57
C GLU A 215 -2.19 -9.34 -18.49
N TYR A 216 -2.67 -8.10 -18.54
CA TYR A 216 -4.10 -7.81 -18.55
C TYR A 216 -4.78 -8.48 -19.73
N HIS A 217 -4.29 -8.28 -20.96
CA HIS A 217 -4.86 -8.87 -22.16
C HIS A 217 -4.78 -10.41 -22.16
N ARG A 218 -3.67 -10.98 -21.69
CA ARG A 218 -3.53 -12.43 -21.56
C ARG A 218 -4.57 -13.03 -20.63
N ILE A 219 -4.80 -12.42 -19.46
CA ILE A 219 -5.81 -12.89 -18.50
C ILE A 219 -7.22 -12.68 -19.06
N GLU A 220 -7.49 -11.56 -19.72
CA GLU A 220 -8.77 -11.28 -20.37
C GLU A 220 -9.09 -12.30 -21.44
N GLN A 221 -8.12 -12.66 -22.29
CA GLN A 221 -8.25 -13.71 -23.28
C GLN A 221 -8.55 -15.07 -22.64
N GLN A 222 -7.80 -15.48 -21.62
CA GLN A 222 -8.01 -16.73 -20.90
C GLN A 222 -9.39 -16.79 -20.22
N LEU A 223 -9.87 -15.65 -19.70
CA LEU A 223 -11.22 -15.54 -19.19
C LEU A 223 -12.28 -15.71 -20.30
N ALA A 224 -12.06 -15.15 -21.47
CA ALA A 224 -12.98 -15.32 -22.60
C ALA A 224 -13.02 -16.78 -23.09
N GLU A 225 -11.87 -17.42 -23.24
CA GLU A 225 -11.75 -18.81 -23.68
C GLU A 225 -12.45 -19.79 -22.72
N THR A 226 -12.38 -19.53 -21.41
CA THR A 226 -13.01 -20.38 -20.38
C THR A 226 -14.48 -20.03 -20.08
N GLN A 227 -15.05 -19.02 -20.74
CA GLN A 227 -16.44 -18.59 -20.50
C GLN A 227 -17.48 -19.71 -20.76
N PRO A 228 -17.46 -20.47 -21.88
CA PRO A 228 -18.46 -21.51 -22.12
C PRO A 228 -18.45 -22.62 -21.04
N GLU A 229 -17.28 -22.97 -20.53
CA GLU A 229 -17.17 -23.94 -19.43
C GLU A 229 -17.82 -23.40 -18.16
N ARG A 230 -17.56 -22.13 -17.83
CA ARG A 230 -18.14 -21.49 -16.64
C ARG A 230 -19.66 -21.36 -16.72
N ASP A 231 -20.19 -21.00 -17.87
CA ASP A 231 -21.63 -20.90 -18.11
C ASP A 231 -22.28 -22.28 -17.92
N THR A 232 -21.68 -23.33 -18.49
CA THR A 232 -22.14 -24.72 -18.34
C THR A 232 -22.12 -25.14 -16.85
N ILE A 233 -21.10 -24.75 -16.08
CA ILE A 233 -21.00 -25.04 -14.65
C ILE A 233 -22.13 -24.31 -13.91
N PHE A 234 -22.34 -23.02 -14.18
CA PHE A 234 -23.38 -22.21 -13.58
C PHE A 234 -24.78 -22.83 -13.82
N ASP A 235 -25.09 -23.16 -15.07
CA ASP A 235 -26.38 -23.72 -15.49
C ASP A 235 -26.69 -25.08 -14.84
N LYS A 236 -25.66 -25.87 -14.51
CA LYS A 236 -25.83 -27.17 -13.85
C LYS A 236 -25.82 -27.08 -12.32
N PHE A 237 -25.14 -26.09 -11.78
CA PHE A 237 -24.97 -25.93 -10.32
C PHE A 237 -26.14 -25.20 -9.68
N THR A 238 -26.73 -24.22 -10.36
CA THR A 238 -27.76 -23.35 -9.76
C THR A 238 -29.16 -23.97 -9.63
N PRO A 239 -29.68 -24.83 -10.55
CA PRO A 239 -31.05 -25.31 -10.45
C PRO A 239 -31.41 -26.07 -9.16
N PRO A 240 -30.54 -26.95 -8.62
CA PRO A 240 -30.83 -27.59 -7.32
C PRO A 240 -30.89 -26.59 -6.16
N ILE A 241 -30.10 -25.49 -6.23
CA ILE A 241 -30.14 -24.41 -5.25
C ILE A 241 -31.47 -23.67 -5.34
N CYS A 242 -31.87 -23.26 -6.57
CA CYS A 242 -33.15 -22.60 -6.82
C CYS A 242 -34.32 -23.44 -6.25
N GLN A 243 -34.37 -24.71 -6.65
CA GLN A 243 -35.45 -25.65 -6.18
C GLN A 243 -35.50 -25.72 -4.64
N GLN A 244 -34.35 -25.68 -3.98
CA GLN A 244 -34.32 -25.75 -2.51
C GLN A 244 -34.77 -24.45 -1.85
N LEU A 245 -34.34 -23.30 -2.40
CA LEU A 245 -34.73 -21.96 -1.90
C LEU A 245 -36.24 -21.73 -2.13
N ASP A 246 -36.77 -22.15 -3.28
CA ASP A 246 -38.20 -22.08 -3.60
C ASP A 246 -39.03 -22.92 -2.58
N LYS A 247 -38.58 -24.13 -2.23
CA LYS A 247 -39.20 -24.96 -1.21
C LYS A 247 -39.19 -24.32 0.18
N MET A 248 -38.19 -23.47 0.47
CA MET A 248 -38.07 -22.71 1.71
C MET A 248 -38.93 -21.44 1.71
N GLY A 249 -39.55 -21.07 0.57
CA GLY A 249 -40.36 -19.86 0.43
C GLY A 249 -39.55 -18.57 0.48
N ILE A 250 -38.25 -18.63 0.21
CA ILE A 250 -37.35 -17.49 0.26
C ILE A 250 -37.37 -16.74 -1.08
N LYS A 251 -37.51 -15.41 -1.04
CA LYS A 251 -37.32 -14.56 -2.22
C LYS A 251 -35.84 -14.28 -2.38
N TYR A 252 -35.27 -14.61 -3.54
CA TYR A 252 -33.85 -14.49 -3.79
C TYR A 252 -33.53 -14.05 -5.21
N THR A 253 -32.31 -13.59 -5.41
CA THR A 253 -31.69 -13.35 -6.72
C THR A 253 -30.33 -14.04 -6.74
N LEU A 254 -30.06 -14.84 -7.78
CA LEU A 254 -28.75 -15.43 -8.01
C LEU A 254 -27.94 -14.54 -8.96
N LYS A 255 -26.72 -14.23 -8.57
CA LYS A 255 -25.77 -13.46 -9.40
C LYS A 255 -24.48 -14.29 -9.58
N ALA A 256 -24.09 -14.53 -10.82
CA ALA A 256 -22.75 -15.02 -11.11
C ALA A 256 -21.74 -13.88 -10.89
N ARG A 257 -20.62 -14.18 -10.25
CA ARG A 257 -19.52 -13.25 -10.08
C ARG A 257 -18.23 -13.87 -10.61
N ILE A 258 -17.64 -13.22 -11.59
CA ILE A 258 -16.32 -13.59 -12.10
C ILE A 258 -15.28 -12.75 -11.35
N LYS A 259 -14.20 -13.39 -10.96
CA LYS A 259 -13.07 -12.70 -10.31
C LYS A 259 -12.43 -11.74 -11.31
N SER A 260 -12.11 -10.53 -10.86
CA SER A 260 -11.52 -9.49 -11.72
C SER A 260 -10.11 -9.86 -12.21
N PRO A 261 -9.70 -9.42 -13.41
CA PRO A 261 -8.37 -9.66 -13.96
C PRO A 261 -7.24 -9.31 -12.99
N TYR A 262 -7.30 -8.15 -12.35
CA TYR A 262 -6.33 -7.75 -11.33
C TYR A 262 -6.27 -8.73 -10.15
N SER A 263 -7.42 -9.13 -9.61
CA SER A 263 -7.47 -10.08 -8.49
C SER A 263 -6.95 -11.47 -8.85
N ILE A 264 -7.14 -11.89 -10.11
CA ILE A 264 -6.57 -13.14 -10.66
C ILE A 264 -5.05 -13.01 -10.72
N TRP A 265 -4.54 -11.94 -11.34
CA TRP A 265 -3.11 -11.67 -11.46
C TRP A 265 -2.41 -11.63 -10.11
N MET A 266 -2.96 -10.87 -9.14
CA MET A 266 -2.42 -10.81 -7.78
C MET A 266 -2.38 -12.18 -7.11
N LYS A 267 -3.39 -13.04 -7.35
CA LYS A 267 -3.40 -14.38 -6.80
C LYS A 267 -2.34 -15.28 -7.44
N MET A 268 -2.17 -15.17 -8.76
CA MET A 268 -1.10 -15.88 -9.50
C MET A 268 0.27 -15.46 -8.97
N GLN A 269 0.51 -14.16 -8.78
CA GLN A 269 1.78 -13.65 -8.26
C GLN A 269 2.04 -14.08 -6.80
N ASN A 270 1.07 -13.87 -5.90
CA ASN A 270 1.23 -14.14 -4.48
C ASN A 270 1.37 -15.63 -4.14
N LYS A 271 0.79 -16.52 -4.96
CA LYS A 271 0.83 -17.97 -4.76
C LYS A 271 1.76 -18.70 -5.71
N HIS A 272 2.37 -17.97 -6.65
CA HIS A 272 3.22 -18.53 -7.71
C HIS A 272 2.52 -19.67 -8.48
N ILE A 273 1.24 -19.50 -8.82
CA ILE A 273 0.42 -20.48 -9.55
C ILE A 273 0.02 -19.97 -10.93
N PRO A 274 -0.11 -20.84 -11.93
CA PRO A 274 -0.65 -20.46 -13.25
C PRO A 274 -2.15 -20.20 -13.18
N PHE A 275 -2.70 -19.56 -14.23
CA PHE A 275 -4.13 -19.25 -14.35
C PHE A 275 -5.02 -20.49 -14.18
N SER A 276 -4.62 -21.64 -14.73
CA SER A 276 -5.36 -22.91 -14.67
C SER A 276 -5.56 -23.44 -13.25
N GLU A 277 -4.71 -23.03 -12.30
CA GLU A 277 -4.81 -23.42 -10.90
C GLU A 277 -5.59 -22.42 -10.04
N VAL A 278 -6.11 -21.35 -10.64
CA VAL A 278 -6.99 -20.40 -9.97
C VAL A 278 -8.43 -20.93 -9.97
N TYR A 279 -8.79 -21.76 -9.01
CA TYR A 279 -10.06 -22.49 -8.95
C TYR A 279 -11.26 -21.68 -8.41
N ASP A 280 -11.10 -20.44 -7.93
CA ASP A 280 -12.17 -19.53 -7.48
C ASP A 280 -12.45 -18.42 -8.51
N LEU A 281 -12.37 -18.77 -9.80
CA LEU A 281 -12.69 -17.85 -10.90
C LEU A 281 -14.18 -17.52 -10.93
N LEU A 282 -15.04 -18.51 -10.61
CA LEU A 282 -16.48 -18.39 -10.55
C LEU A 282 -16.95 -18.42 -9.10
N ALA A 283 -17.68 -17.40 -8.71
CA ALA A 283 -18.44 -17.36 -7.46
C ALA A 283 -19.93 -17.16 -7.76
N ILE A 284 -20.79 -17.75 -6.94
CA ILE A 284 -22.24 -17.58 -7.00
C ILE A 284 -22.66 -16.80 -5.77
N ARG A 285 -23.41 -15.74 -6.00
CA ARG A 285 -23.96 -14.91 -4.94
C ARG A 285 -25.46 -15.15 -4.84
N ILE A 286 -25.90 -15.52 -3.63
CA ILE A 286 -27.30 -15.64 -3.27
C ILE A 286 -27.66 -14.38 -2.48
N VAL A 287 -28.45 -13.51 -3.09
CA VAL A 287 -28.99 -12.32 -2.44
C VAL A 287 -30.47 -12.60 -2.13
N PHE A 288 -30.83 -12.65 -0.87
CA PHE A 288 -32.21 -12.93 -0.47
C PHE A 288 -32.85 -11.71 0.24
N VAL A 289 -34.17 -11.67 0.19
CA VAL A 289 -34.98 -10.69 0.92
C VAL A 289 -35.49 -11.38 2.18
N PRO A 290 -35.06 -10.96 3.38
CA PRO A 290 -35.48 -11.59 4.61
C PRO A 290 -36.98 -11.36 4.87
N ASN A 291 -37.64 -12.35 5.45
CA ASN A 291 -39.06 -12.22 5.84
C ASN A 291 -39.24 -11.25 7.01
N ASP A 292 -38.36 -11.33 8.01
CA ASP A 292 -38.19 -10.31 9.05
C ASP A 292 -36.70 -9.90 9.07
N ARG A 293 -36.44 -8.58 9.17
CA ARG A 293 -35.06 -8.07 9.24
C ARG A 293 -34.30 -8.49 10.49
N LYS A 294 -35.02 -8.88 11.55
CA LYS A 294 -34.40 -9.38 12.78
C LYS A 294 -33.80 -10.78 12.60
N ASP A 295 -34.35 -11.54 11.66
CA ASP A 295 -33.99 -12.95 11.43
C ASP A 295 -33.00 -13.08 10.23
N GLU A 296 -32.54 -11.97 9.65
CA GLU A 296 -31.73 -12.02 8.42
C GLU A 296 -30.42 -12.82 8.59
N VAL A 297 -29.82 -12.81 9.77
CA VAL A 297 -28.62 -13.59 10.09
C VAL A 297 -28.96 -15.07 10.16
N ASP A 298 -30.05 -15.44 10.87
CA ASP A 298 -30.50 -16.81 11.00
C ASP A 298 -30.91 -17.40 9.64
N GLU A 299 -31.53 -16.59 8.77
CA GLU A 299 -31.88 -17.03 7.41
C GLU A 299 -30.61 -17.30 6.55
N CYS A 300 -29.51 -16.54 6.72
CA CYS A 300 -28.24 -16.86 6.06
C CYS A 300 -27.76 -18.28 6.45
N TYR A 301 -27.78 -18.63 7.77
CA TYR A 301 -27.33 -19.94 8.21
C TYR A 301 -28.31 -21.04 7.78
N ARG A 302 -29.61 -20.78 7.73
CA ARG A 302 -30.62 -21.72 7.20
C ARG A 302 -30.39 -22.03 5.73
N ILE A 303 -30.09 -21.00 4.92
CA ILE A 303 -29.72 -21.17 3.50
C ILE A 303 -28.43 -21.99 3.40
N TYR A 304 -27.39 -21.66 4.18
CA TYR A 304 -26.14 -22.42 4.21
C TYR A 304 -26.39 -23.90 4.56
N GLY A 305 -27.15 -24.17 5.60
CA GLY A 305 -27.51 -25.53 6.00
C GLY A 305 -28.31 -26.31 4.92
N ALA A 306 -29.11 -25.60 4.13
CA ALA A 306 -29.81 -26.18 2.99
C ALA A 306 -28.85 -26.54 1.85
N LEU A 307 -27.85 -25.69 1.55
CA LEU A 307 -26.84 -25.95 0.53
C LEU A 307 -25.95 -27.15 0.87
N THR A 308 -25.61 -27.35 2.16
CA THR A 308 -24.77 -28.49 2.60
C THR A 308 -25.46 -29.85 2.38
N LYS A 309 -26.78 -29.87 2.26
CA LYS A 309 -27.55 -31.09 1.91
C LYS A 309 -27.43 -31.40 0.41
N ILE A 310 -27.20 -30.42 -0.46
CA ILE A 310 -27.14 -30.58 -1.90
C ILE A 310 -25.71 -30.84 -2.36
N TYR A 311 -24.74 -30.03 -1.83
CA TYR A 311 -23.35 -30.04 -2.22
C TYR A 311 -22.44 -30.20 -1.03
N LYS A 312 -21.28 -30.83 -1.20
CA LYS A 312 -20.30 -31.01 -0.13
C LYS A 312 -19.47 -29.73 0.02
N PRO A 313 -19.46 -29.12 1.23
CA PRO A 313 -18.66 -27.94 1.50
C PRO A 313 -17.18 -28.30 1.66
N HIS A 314 -16.30 -27.37 1.32
CA HIS A 314 -14.87 -27.50 1.59
C HIS A 314 -14.60 -27.24 3.10
N PRO A 315 -13.92 -28.17 3.82
CA PRO A 315 -13.84 -28.11 5.29
C PRO A 315 -13.15 -26.86 5.83
N THR A 316 -12.15 -26.31 5.13
CA THR A 316 -11.30 -25.22 5.61
C THR A 316 -11.61 -23.85 4.97
N ARG A 317 -12.69 -23.76 4.14
CA ARG A 317 -13.01 -22.52 3.41
C ARG A 317 -14.30 -21.84 3.83
N PHE A 318 -14.85 -22.25 4.95
CA PHE A 318 -15.96 -21.53 5.56
C PHE A 318 -15.47 -20.20 6.16
N ARG A 319 -16.10 -19.09 5.80
CA ARG A 319 -15.81 -17.76 6.32
C ARG A 319 -17.11 -17.11 6.75
N ASP A 320 -17.17 -16.80 8.02
CA ASP A 320 -18.31 -16.17 8.67
C ASP A 320 -18.02 -14.68 8.90
N TRP A 321 -18.49 -13.86 7.96
CA TRP A 321 -18.48 -12.42 8.07
C TRP A 321 -19.81 -11.86 8.60
N LEU A 322 -20.70 -12.71 9.16
CA LEU A 322 -21.91 -12.28 9.86
C LEU A 322 -21.61 -12.08 11.33
N SER A 323 -21.01 -13.11 11.95
CA SER A 323 -20.59 -13.05 13.37
C SER A 323 -19.47 -12.06 13.58
N ASN A 324 -18.59 -11.90 12.61
CA ASN A 324 -17.44 -10.98 12.63
C ASN A 324 -17.39 -10.17 11.33
N PRO A 325 -18.16 -9.07 11.22
CA PRO A 325 -18.13 -8.20 10.03
C PRO A 325 -16.73 -7.64 9.77
N LYS A 326 -16.39 -7.40 8.49
CA LYS A 326 -15.15 -6.71 8.17
C LYS A 326 -15.20 -5.23 8.59
N ALA A 327 -14.05 -4.63 8.80
CA ALA A 327 -13.91 -3.22 9.17
C ALA A 327 -14.61 -2.21 8.22
N ASN A 328 -14.88 -2.61 6.99
CA ASN A 328 -15.67 -1.82 6.03
C ASN A 328 -17.17 -2.14 6.06
N GLY A 329 -17.67 -2.81 7.11
CA GLY A 329 -19.08 -3.18 7.28
C GLY A 329 -19.56 -4.33 6.40
N TYR A 330 -18.66 -5.03 5.70
CA TYR A 330 -19.03 -6.17 4.85
C TYR A 330 -19.53 -7.36 5.67
N GLN A 331 -20.71 -7.86 5.33
CA GLN A 331 -21.38 -9.02 5.95
C GLN A 331 -21.77 -10.05 4.89
N ALA A 332 -21.43 -11.31 5.08
CA ALA A 332 -21.85 -12.44 4.26
C ALA A 332 -21.36 -13.77 4.85
N LEU A 333 -22.00 -14.89 4.51
CA LEU A 333 -21.41 -16.22 4.65
C LEU A 333 -20.73 -16.62 3.34
N HIS A 334 -19.50 -17.07 3.40
CA HIS A 334 -18.78 -17.64 2.26
C HIS A 334 -18.43 -19.08 2.53
N ASN A 335 -18.66 -19.94 1.56
CA ASN A 335 -18.05 -21.26 1.52
C ASN A 335 -17.84 -21.71 0.08
N THR A 336 -16.96 -22.68 -0.09
CA THR A 336 -16.67 -23.30 -1.38
C THR A 336 -17.30 -24.69 -1.39
N PHE A 337 -18.07 -24.99 -2.42
CA PHE A 337 -18.78 -26.26 -2.58
C PHE A 337 -18.27 -27.03 -3.79
N MET A 338 -18.25 -28.36 -3.70
CA MET A 338 -17.89 -29.23 -4.81
C MET A 338 -19.08 -29.40 -5.73
N SER A 339 -18.94 -28.99 -6.98
CA SER A 339 -19.93 -29.24 -8.02
C SER A 339 -19.94 -30.71 -8.46
N LYS A 340 -21.03 -31.18 -9.11
CA LYS A 340 -21.11 -32.53 -9.67
C LYS A 340 -20.11 -32.78 -10.81
N GLN A 341 -19.50 -31.71 -11.34
CA GLN A 341 -18.46 -31.76 -12.39
C GLN A 341 -17.03 -31.77 -11.80
N GLY A 342 -16.88 -31.91 -10.48
CA GLY A 342 -15.58 -31.93 -9.82
C GLY A 342 -14.87 -30.58 -9.69
N LYS A 343 -15.59 -29.46 -9.91
CA LYS A 343 -15.04 -28.11 -9.78
C LYS A 343 -15.49 -27.48 -8.45
N TRP A 344 -14.59 -26.76 -7.82
CA TRP A 344 -14.90 -25.97 -6.63
C TRP A 344 -15.54 -24.64 -7.00
N ILE A 345 -16.68 -24.30 -6.38
CA ILE A 345 -17.44 -23.07 -6.63
C ILE A 345 -17.62 -22.35 -5.28
N GLU A 346 -17.22 -21.08 -5.22
CA GLU A 346 -17.49 -20.25 -4.05
C GLU A 346 -18.95 -19.80 -4.08
N VAL A 347 -19.64 -19.94 -2.95
CA VAL A 347 -20.99 -19.43 -2.75
C VAL A 347 -20.98 -18.40 -1.64
N GLN A 348 -21.53 -17.22 -1.93
CA GLN A 348 -21.68 -16.09 -1.02
C GLN A 348 -23.16 -15.90 -0.71
N ILE A 349 -23.54 -15.93 0.56
CA ILE A 349 -24.92 -15.80 1.02
C ILE A 349 -25.04 -14.50 1.81
N ARG A 350 -25.97 -13.63 1.41
CA ARG A 350 -26.22 -12.36 2.07
C ARG A 350 -27.64 -11.83 1.79
N SER A 351 -28.16 -11.00 2.67
CA SER A 351 -29.42 -10.32 2.45
C SER A 351 -29.31 -9.17 1.44
N ASP A 352 -30.44 -8.64 0.99
CA ASP A 352 -30.51 -7.45 0.12
C ASP A 352 -29.86 -6.23 0.78
N ARG A 353 -30.01 -6.04 2.10
CA ARG A 353 -29.34 -4.98 2.87
C ARG A 353 -27.83 -5.17 2.88
N MET A 354 -27.37 -6.39 3.17
CA MET A 354 -25.94 -6.73 3.18
C MET A 354 -25.33 -6.59 1.79
N ASP A 355 -26.07 -6.90 0.71
CA ASP A 355 -25.65 -6.72 -0.69
C ASP A 355 -25.48 -5.23 -1.00
N ASN A 356 -26.41 -4.39 -0.58
CA ASN A 356 -26.31 -2.94 -0.77
C ASN A 356 -25.12 -2.33 -0.01
N ILE A 357 -24.89 -2.73 1.24
CA ILE A 357 -23.73 -2.29 2.02
C ILE A 357 -22.43 -2.75 1.36
N ALA A 358 -22.39 -3.98 0.85
CA ALA A 358 -21.20 -4.51 0.17
C ALA A 358 -20.90 -3.84 -1.17
N GLU A 359 -21.90 -3.30 -1.89
CA GLU A 359 -21.72 -2.63 -3.19
C GLU A 359 -21.52 -1.12 -3.06
N GLN A 360 -22.24 -0.45 -2.15
CA GLN A 360 -22.25 1.02 -1.97
C GLN A 360 -21.47 1.49 -0.73
N GLY A 361 -20.93 0.56 0.07
CA GLY A 361 -20.13 0.87 1.25
C GLY A 361 -20.89 1.68 2.32
N PHE A 362 -20.17 2.55 3.02
CA PHE A 362 -20.74 3.38 4.08
C PHE A 362 -21.84 4.32 3.62
N ALA A 363 -21.91 4.67 2.32
CA ALA A 363 -23.01 5.47 1.80
C ALA A 363 -24.36 4.76 1.92
N ALA A 364 -24.41 3.42 1.86
CA ALA A 364 -25.62 2.63 2.13
C ALA A 364 -26.03 2.69 3.60
N HIS A 365 -25.09 2.77 4.55
CA HIS A 365 -25.41 2.92 5.97
C HIS A 365 -26.23 4.16 6.27
N TRP A 366 -26.01 5.28 5.56
CA TRP A 366 -26.80 6.49 5.73
C TRP A 366 -28.25 6.33 5.28
N LYS A 367 -28.56 5.38 4.38
CA LYS A 367 -29.93 5.06 3.95
C LYS A 367 -30.71 4.26 4.99
N TYR A 368 -30.01 3.45 5.80
CA TYR A 368 -30.62 2.51 6.75
C TYR A 368 -30.50 2.95 8.22
N LYS A 369 -29.90 4.10 8.49
CA LYS A 369 -29.77 4.63 9.86
C LYS A 369 -31.15 5.00 10.39
N ASP A 370 -31.70 4.18 11.30
CA ASP A 370 -32.89 4.49 12.07
C ASP A 370 -32.65 5.77 12.88
N LYS A 371 -33.57 6.71 12.82
CA LYS A 371 -33.46 8.02 13.50
C LYS A 371 -33.42 7.90 15.03
N ASP A 372 -33.79 6.77 15.57
CA ASP A 372 -33.99 6.51 17.02
C ASP A 372 -32.99 5.51 17.61
N ALA A 373 -32.01 4.98 16.84
CA ALA A 373 -30.97 4.12 17.37
C ALA A 373 -29.91 4.94 18.14
N PRO A 374 -29.45 4.48 19.33
CA PRO A 374 -28.36 5.14 20.04
C PRO A 374 -27.13 5.23 19.14
N TYR A 375 -26.42 6.36 19.22
CA TYR A 375 -25.21 6.66 18.45
C TYR A 375 -24.11 5.68 18.86
N ASP A 376 -24.02 4.58 18.11
CA ASP A 376 -22.88 3.68 18.20
C ASP A 376 -21.82 4.21 17.24
N GLU A 377 -20.63 4.52 17.77
CA GLU A 377 -19.52 5.07 17.00
C GLU A 377 -19.16 4.08 15.88
N SER A 378 -19.45 4.45 14.64
CA SER A 378 -19.25 3.55 13.50
C SER A 378 -17.76 3.19 13.36
N GLU A 379 -17.45 2.02 12.82
CA GLU A 379 -16.05 1.66 12.54
C GLU A 379 -15.34 2.68 11.65
N LEU A 380 -16.09 3.38 10.80
CA LEU A 380 -15.60 4.50 10.01
C LEU A 380 -15.18 5.67 10.91
N ASP A 381 -15.99 6.04 11.89
CA ASP A 381 -15.67 7.13 12.81
C ASP A 381 -14.42 6.80 13.63
N ARG A 382 -14.30 5.56 14.11
CA ARG A 382 -13.09 5.07 14.82
C ARG A 382 -11.85 5.12 13.93
N TRP A 383 -11.98 4.72 12.65
CA TRP A 383 -10.89 4.78 11.71
C TRP A 383 -10.51 6.23 11.35
N LEU A 384 -11.48 7.11 11.11
CA LEU A 384 -11.24 8.54 10.88
C LEU A 384 -10.56 9.19 12.08
N ASN A 385 -10.99 8.87 13.30
CA ASN A 385 -10.35 9.33 14.52
C ASN A 385 -8.89 8.82 14.64
N SER A 386 -8.63 7.55 14.29
CA SER A 386 -7.26 7.01 14.28
C SER A 386 -6.35 7.70 13.25
N ILE A 387 -6.89 8.04 12.08
CA ILE A 387 -6.18 8.84 11.07
C ILE A 387 -5.88 10.24 11.62
N LYS A 388 -6.86 10.87 12.27
CA LYS A 388 -6.70 12.19 12.87
C LYS A 388 -5.60 12.19 13.94
N GLU A 389 -5.59 11.20 14.83
CA GLU A 389 -4.52 11.03 15.85
C GLU A 389 -3.12 10.91 15.21
N ILE A 390 -3.01 10.22 14.05
CA ILE A 390 -1.75 10.08 13.32
C ILE A 390 -1.32 11.42 12.70
N LEU A 391 -2.28 12.21 12.21
CA LEU A 391 -2.04 13.48 11.53
C LEU A 391 -1.76 14.65 12.51
N ASP A 392 -2.27 14.56 13.73
CA ASP A 392 -2.10 15.58 14.79
C ASP A 392 -0.71 15.48 15.48
N ASP A 393 0.12 14.48 15.14
CA ASP A 393 1.50 14.40 15.63
C ASP A 393 2.35 15.57 15.07
N PRO A 394 2.91 16.45 15.93
CA PRO A 394 3.52 17.71 15.49
C PRO A 394 4.82 17.57 14.68
N GLN A 395 5.42 16.37 14.58
CA GLN A 395 6.66 16.13 13.83
C GLN A 395 6.76 14.72 13.21
N PRO A 396 5.87 14.28 12.33
CA PRO A 396 6.16 13.10 11.53
C PRO A 396 7.16 13.49 10.43
N ASP A 397 8.24 12.71 10.29
CA ASP A 397 8.95 12.69 9.02
C ASP A 397 7.95 12.32 7.93
N THR A 398 7.87 13.14 6.89
CA THR A 398 6.79 13.05 5.87
C THR A 398 6.76 11.67 5.18
N LEU A 399 7.87 10.95 5.17
CA LEU A 399 8.00 9.60 4.61
C LEU A 399 7.49 8.52 5.57
N ASP A 400 7.82 8.63 6.87
CA ASP A 400 7.32 7.71 7.91
C ASP A 400 5.79 7.79 8.05
N LEU A 401 5.23 8.99 7.85
CA LEU A 401 3.78 9.22 7.85
C LEU A 401 3.08 8.44 6.73
N LEU A 402 3.62 8.49 5.50
CA LEU A 402 3.05 7.75 4.36
C LEU A 402 3.06 6.24 4.59
N ASP A 403 4.16 5.70 5.08
CA ASP A 403 4.28 4.26 5.34
C ASP A 403 3.34 3.83 6.48
N THR A 404 3.20 4.66 7.51
CA THR A 404 2.26 4.44 8.61
C THR A 404 0.81 4.42 8.14
N ILE A 405 0.42 5.35 7.27
CA ILE A 405 -0.94 5.42 6.73
C ILE A 405 -1.19 4.28 5.75
N LYS A 406 -0.22 3.94 4.89
CA LYS A 406 -0.31 2.79 3.99
C LYS A 406 -0.53 1.49 4.78
N LEU A 407 0.21 1.27 5.87
CA LEU A 407 0.01 0.12 6.73
C LEU A 407 -1.42 0.04 7.28
N ASN A 408 -2.03 1.18 7.64
CA ASN A 408 -3.43 1.22 8.08
C ASN A 408 -4.46 0.99 6.97
N LEU A 409 -4.15 1.36 5.72
CA LEU A 409 -5.03 1.16 4.58
C LEU A 409 -5.03 -0.28 4.05
N TYR A 410 -3.86 -0.93 4.02
CA TYR A 410 -3.67 -2.23 3.38
C TYR A 410 -3.80 -3.44 4.31
N SER A 411 -3.96 -3.24 5.63
CA SER A 411 -3.98 -4.37 6.56
C SER A 411 -5.27 -5.19 6.47
N ASN A 412 -5.12 -6.47 6.10
CA ASN A 412 -6.13 -7.46 6.49
C ASN A 412 -6.18 -7.50 8.01
N GLU A 413 -7.37 -7.54 8.60
CA GLU A 413 -7.52 -7.58 10.05
C GLU A 413 -7.54 -9.02 10.56
N ILE A 414 -6.94 -9.23 11.74
CA ILE A 414 -7.03 -10.43 12.54
C ILE A 414 -7.78 -10.12 13.84
N LEU A 415 -8.52 -11.09 14.32
CA LEU A 415 -9.29 -11.00 15.56
C LEU A 415 -8.51 -11.68 16.68
N VAL A 416 -8.13 -10.94 17.70
CA VAL A 416 -7.32 -11.40 18.82
C VAL A 416 -8.08 -11.17 20.14
N PHE A 417 -8.00 -12.10 21.06
CA PHE A 417 -8.74 -12.04 22.32
C PHE A 417 -7.84 -11.62 23.48
N THR A 418 -8.37 -10.80 24.37
CA THR A 418 -7.77 -10.60 25.71
C THR A 418 -8.03 -11.82 26.59
N PRO A 419 -7.32 -11.98 27.73
CA PRO A 419 -7.61 -13.05 28.69
C PRO A 419 -9.03 -12.99 29.27
N LYS A 420 -9.68 -11.82 29.21
CA LYS A 420 -11.06 -11.62 29.68
C LYS A 420 -12.10 -11.95 28.60
N GLY A 421 -11.66 -12.32 27.39
CA GLY A 421 -12.55 -12.62 26.25
C GLY A 421 -12.92 -11.40 25.40
N ASP A 422 -12.39 -10.19 25.69
CA ASP A 422 -12.65 -9.03 24.85
C ASP A 422 -11.96 -9.17 23.49
N LEU A 423 -12.68 -8.87 22.43
CA LEU A 423 -12.20 -8.95 21.07
C LEU A 423 -11.44 -7.67 20.69
N LYS A 424 -10.26 -7.82 20.08
CA LYS A 424 -9.46 -6.73 19.52
C LYS A 424 -9.16 -6.99 18.04
N ASN A 425 -9.51 -6.02 17.19
CA ASN A 425 -9.13 -6.03 15.79
C ASN A 425 -7.69 -5.53 15.64
N MET A 426 -6.86 -6.33 15.01
CA MET A 426 -5.44 -6.02 14.77
C MET A 426 -5.14 -6.21 13.28
N PRO A 427 -4.20 -5.43 12.69
CA PRO A 427 -3.77 -5.69 11.32
C PRO A 427 -3.08 -7.04 11.19
N ALA A 428 -3.25 -7.72 10.05
CA ALA A 428 -2.55 -8.97 9.77
C ALA A 428 -1.03 -8.75 9.79
N GLY A 429 -0.33 -9.65 10.51
CA GLY A 429 1.11 -9.50 10.75
C GLY A 429 1.45 -8.70 12.01
N ALA A 430 0.43 -8.19 12.74
CA ALA A 430 0.64 -7.55 14.03
C ALA A 430 1.35 -8.50 15.01
N THR A 431 2.25 -7.93 15.79
CA THR A 431 3.06 -8.67 16.77
C THR A 431 2.44 -8.62 18.17
N ALA A 432 2.97 -9.44 19.06
CA ALA A 432 2.58 -9.41 20.48
C ALA A 432 2.83 -8.03 21.11
N LEU A 433 3.88 -7.31 20.68
CA LEU A 433 4.15 -5.96 21.11
C LEU A 433 3.12 -4.95 20.57
N ASP A 434 2.71 -5.07 19.30
CA ASP A 434 1.63 -4.27 18.72
C ASP A 434 0.34 -4.40 19.55
N PHE A 435 0.02 -5.63 19.98
CA PHE A 435 -1.14 -5.87 20.83
C PHE A 435 -1.00 -5.17 22.18
N ALA A 436 0.17 -5.20 22.81
CA ALA A 436 0.41 -4.49 24.08
C ALA A 436 0.18 -2.97 23.93
N PHE A 437 0.67 -2.34 22.85
CA PHE A 437 0.40 -0.94 22.55
C PHE A 437 -1.07 -0.66 22.19
N SER A 438 -1.79 -1.64 21.67
CA SER A 438 -3.22 -1.50 21.38
C SER A 438 -4.06 -1.38 22.65
N ILE A 439 -3.64 -2.05 23.74
CA ILE A 439 -4.29 -1.97 25.04
C ILE A 439 -4.07 -0.59 25.66
N HIS A 440 -2.83 -0.26 25.94
CA HIS A 440 -2.44 1.03 26.50
C HIS A 440 -0.95 1.32 26.24
N SER A 441 -0.59 2.59 26.01
CA SER A 441 0.81 2.97 25.75
C SER A 441 1.74 2.57 26.88
N PHE A 442 1.31 2.69 28.15
CA PHE A 442 2.08 2.24 29.30
C PHE A 442 2.38 0.74 29.27
N VAL A 443 1.37 -0.08 28.94
CA VAL A 443 1.51 -1.55 28.82
C VAL A 443 2.50 -1.90 27.72
N GLY A 444 2.41 -1.21 26.56
CA GLY A 444 3.36 -1.40 25.45
C GLY A 444 4.79 -1.05 25.83
N CYS A 445 5.02 0.08 26.49
CA CYS A 445 6.36 0.53 26.88
C CYS A 445 7.04 -0.41 27.88
N HIS A 446 6.28 -1.03 28.76
CA HIS A 446 6.77 -1.92 29.81
C HIS A 446 6.60 -3.41 29.46
N CYS A 447 6.27 -3.71 28.19
CA CYS A 447 6.06 -5.08 27.74
C CYS A 447 7.38 -5.86 27.70
N PHE A 448 7.50 -6.88 28.53
CA PHE A 448 8.64 -7.78 28.58
C PHE A 448 8.45 -9.02 27.71
N GLY A 449 7.21 -9.50 27.59
CA GLY A 449 6.83 -10.68 26.82
C GLY A 449 5.31 -10.83 26.74
N ALA A 450 4.85 -11.84 26.05
CA ALA A 450 3.44 -12.18 26.00
C ALA A 450 3.24 -13.70 26.07
N LYS A 451 2.07 -14.14 26.59
CA LYS A 451 1.61 -15.51 26.42
C LYS A 451 0.52 -15.53 25.35
N VAL A 452 0.72 -16.33 24.33
CA VAL A 452 -0.27 -16.58 23.29
C VAL A 452 -0.80 -18.01 23.48
N ASN A 453 -2.11 -18.14 23.67
CA ASN A 453 -2.75 -19.42 23.95
C ASN A 453 -2.03 -20.17 25.10
N HIS A 454 -1.70 -19.43 26.18
CA HIS A 454 -0.99 -19.92 27.37
C HIS A 454 0.48 -20.28 27.17
N VAL A 455 1.06 -20.09 25.97
CA VAL A 455 2.48 -20.33 25.68
C VAL A 455 3.24 -19.00 25.64
N LEU A 456 4.37 -18.91 26.35
CA LEU A 456 5.23 -17.73 26.35
C LEU A 456 5.86 -17.55 24.95
N VAL A 457 5.72 -16.33 24.40
CA VAL A 457 6.25 -15.97 23.08
C VAL A 457 7.07 -14.68 23.15
N PRO A 458 8.01 -14.47 22.24
CA PRO A 458 8.77 -13.21 22.16
C PRO A 458 7.90 -12.06 21.63
N LEU A 459 8.36 -10.81 21.82
CA LEU A 459 7.64 -9.60 21.43
C LEU A 459 7.33 -9.51 19.93
N ASN A 460 8.21 -10.06 19.09
CA ASN A 460 8.07 -10.07 17.62
C ASN A 460 7.19 -11.22 17.08
N TYR A 461 6.58 -12.02 17.97
CA TYR A 461 5.67 -13.08 17.55
C TYR A 461 4.48 -12.53 16.78
N LYS A 462 4.25 -13.02 15.56
CA LYS A 462 3.14 -12.60 14.69
C LYS A 462 1.85 -13.30 15.10
N LEU A 463 0.88 -12.51 15.52
CA LEU A 463 -0.42 -12.98 15.97
C LEU A 463 -1.27 -13.52 14.81
N LYS A 464 -2.15 -14.46 15.13
CA LYS A 464 -3.11 -15.06 14.21
C LYS A 464 -4.54 -14.83 14.71
N SER A 465 -5.50 -14.88 13.79
CA SER A 465 -6.92 -14.78 14.18
C SER A 465 -7.30 -15.93 15.09
N GLY A 466 -7.94 -15.61 16.22
CA GLY A 466 -8.33 -16.56 17.26
C GLY A 466 -7.35 -16.68 18.43
N ASP A 467 -6.17 -16.05 18.34
CA ASP A 467 -5.21 -16.08 19.44
C ASP A 467 -5.72 -15.33 20.67
N GLN A 468 -5.54 -15.92 21.86
CA GLN A 468 -5.73 -15.26 23.15
C GLN A 468 -4.37 -14.76 23.64
N VAL A 469 -4.24 -13.46 23.93
CA VAL A 469 -2.96 -12.83 24.26
C VAL A 469 -2.99 -12.21 25.65
N GLU A 470 -2.10 -12.69 26.51
CA GLU A 470 -1.81 -12.13 27.84
C GLU A 470 -0.48 -11.40 27.80
N VAL A 471 -0.45 -10.09 28.10
CA VAL A 471 0.77 -9.26 28.09
C VAL A 471 1.45 -9.32 29.46
N ILE A 472 2.76 -9.54 29.46
CA ILE A 472 3.59 -9.54 30.65
C ILE A 472 4.38 -8.23 30.68
N THR A 473 4.23 -7.46 31.76
CA THR A 473 4.90 -6.17 31.93
C THR A 473 5.89 -6.20 33.10
N THR A 474 6.96 -5.40 33.00
CA THR A 474 7.89 -5.14 34.10
C THR A 474 8.32 -3.67 34.09
N GLU A 475 8.48 -3.08 35.25
CA GLU A 475 8.96 -1.67 35.41
C GLU A 475 10.40 -1.47 34.91
N ALA A 476 11.21 -2.52 34.92
CA ALA A 476 12.59 -2.50 34.44
C ALA A 476 12.71 -2.47 32.90
N GLN A 477 11.65 -2.71 32.17
CA GLN A 477 11.67 -2.69 30.71
C GLN A 477 11.58 -1.26 30.20
N HIS A 478 12.49 -0.92 29.28
CA HIS A 478 12.51 0.34 28.54
C HIS A 478 12.32 0.08 27.04
N VAL A 479 11.82 1.10 26.35
CA VAL A 479 11.62 1.07 24.90
C VAL A 479 12.98 0.94 24.19
N GLN A 480 13.07 0.00 23.24
CA GLN A 480 14.31 -0.28 22.50
C GLN A 480 14.15 0.15 21.04
N PRO A 481 15.20 0.73 20.40
CA PRO A 481 15.16 1.12 19.00
C PRO A 481 14.82 -0.05 18.06
N GLU A 482 15.27 -1.26 18.38
CA GLU A 482 15.06 -2.51 17.61
C GLU A 482 13.59 -2.91 17.54
N TRP A 483 12.75 -2.39 18.41
CA TRP A 483 11.31 -2.63 18.34
C TRP A 483 10.67 -2.07 17.08
N LEU A 484 11.27 -1.02 16.51
CA LEU A 484 10.81 -0.43 15.24
C LEU A 484 10.95 -1.38 14.04
N ASP A 485 11.84 -2.37 14.11
CA ASP A 485 12.12 -3.29 13.01
C ASP A 485 11.00 -4.31 12.79
N PHE A 486 10.23 -4.64 13.85
CA PHE A 486 9.21 -5.68 13.77
C PHE A 486 7.78 -5.22 14.11
N VAL A 487 7.58 -4.05 14.71
CA VAL A 487 6.21 -3.55 14.91
C VAL A 487 5.57 -3.14 13.59
N THR A 488 4.30 -3.50 13.44
CA THR A 488 3.54 -3.26 12.21
C THR A 488 2.46 -2.20 12.36
N THR A 489 2.01 -1.92 13.61
CA THR A 489 0.96 -0.92 13.81
C THR A 489 1.53 0.49 13.90
N ALA A 490 0.81 1.44 13.29
CA ALA A 490 1.14 2.86 13.38
C ALA A 490 1.19 3.36 14.83
N LYS A 491 0.23 2.94 15.66
CA LYS A 491 0.15 3.33 17.06
C LYS A 491 1.41 2.93 17.85
N ALA A 492 1.87 1.68 17.68
CA ALA A 492 3.09 1.21 18.33
C ALA A 492 4.30 1.98 17.80
N ARG A 493 4.47 2.09 16.49
CA ARG A 493 5.59 2.78 15.83
C ARG A 493 5.71 4.24 16.29
N ASN A 494 4.62 5.00 16.22
CA ASN A 494 4.62 6.42 16.61
C ASN A 494 4.94 6.61 18.09
N LYS A 495 4.38 5.76 18.98
CA LYS A 495 4.66 5.84 20.40
C LYS A 495 6.12 5.50 20.73
N ILE A 496 6.67 4.46 20.12
CA ILE A 496 8.08 4.08 20.27
C ILE A 496 8.98 5.23 19.80
N GLN A 497 8.74 5.77 18.61
CA GLN A 497 9.52 6.89 18.06
C GLN A 497 9.44 8.14 18.96
N ALA A 498 8.24 8.49 19.43
CA ALA A 498 8.05 9.65 20.30
C ALA A 498 8.84 9.52 21.63
N ILE A 499 8.86 8.30 22.21
CA ILE A 499 9.61 8.03 23.45
C ILE A 499 11.11 8.10 23.18
N LEU A 500 11.61 7.43 22.14
CA LEU A 500 13.02 7.46 21.76
C LEU A 500 13.50 8.89 21.46
N ARG A 501 12.69 9.71 20.79
CA ARG A 501 12.99 11.14 20.54
C ARG A 501 13.05 11.92 21.84
N ARG A 502 12.13 11.66 22.79
CA ARG A 502 12.13 12.32 24.08
C ARG A 502 13.37 11.95 24.88
N GLU A 503 13.69 10.66 24.99
CA GLU A 503 14.88 10.18 25.68
C GLU A 503 16.17 10.74 25.05
N ARG A 504 16.23 10.82 23.72
CA ARG A 504 17.36 11.43 23.00
C ARG A 504 17.50 12.91 23.34
N ARG A 505 16.39 13.68 23.41
CA ARG A 505 16.41 15.09 23.83
C ARG A 505 16.86 15.25 25.26
N GLU A 506 16.33 14.45 26.17
CA GLU A 506 16.72 14.48 27.61
C GLU A 506 18.22 14.18 27.80
N LYS A 507 18.71 13.16 27.06
CA LYS A 507 20.15 12.84 27.04
C LYS A 507 20.99 13.96 26.42
N SER A 508 20.58 14.54 25.29
CA SER A 508 21.25 15.67 24.66
C SER A 508 21.33 16.88 25.60
N GLN A 509 20.22 17.21 26.30
CA GLN A 509 20.21 18.29 27.30
C GLN A 509 21.16 17.99 28.48
N LYS A 510 21.20 16.75 28.94
CA LYS A 510 22.16 16.33 29.99
C LYS A 510 23.59 16.51 29.50
N GLY A 511 23.90 16.15 28.26
CA GLY A 511 25.24 16.35 27.68
C GLY A 511 25.62 17.83 27.56
N ASP A 512 24.69 18.69 27.13
CA ASP A 512 24.90 20.15 27.10
C ASP A 512 25.17 20.70 28.51
N GLN A 513 24.40 20.28 29.54
CA GLN A 513 24.62 20.67 30.92
C GLN A 513 25.99 20.24 31.44
N LEU A 514 26.42 19.00 31.17
CA LEU A 514 27.74 18.51 31.58
C LEU A 514 28.87 19.29 30.91
N LEU A 515 28.74 19.58 29.61
CA LEU A 515 29.73 20.41 28.91
C LEU A 515 29.80 21.84 29.46
N ARG A 516 28.65 22.48 29.67
CA ARG A 516 28.62 23.85 30.28
C ARG A 516 29.24 23.88 31.65
N ALA A 517 28.89 22.93 32.53
CA ALA A 517 29.48 22.82 33.86
C ALA A 517 31.00 22.61 33.83
N PHE A 518 31.52 21.85 32.85
CA PHE A 518 32.96 21.70 32.66
C PHE A 518 33.62 22.98 32.16
N LEU A 519 33.04 23.71 31.20
CA LEU A 519 33.57 24.96 30.71
C LEU A 519 33.54 26.09 31.76
N GLU A 520 32.44 26.19 32.54
CA GLU A 520 32.29 27.15 33.64
C GLU A 520 33.33 26.94 34.75
N ARG A 521 33.64 25.69 35.09
CA ARG A 521 34.72 25.37 36.09
C ARG A 521 36.10 25.84 35.63
N ASN A 522 36.26 26.07 34.32
CA ASN A 522 37.52 26.51 33.71
C ASN A 522 37.45 27.95 33.20
N ASP A 523 36.51 28.77 33.69
CA ASP A 523 36.28 30.17 33.34
C ASP A 523 36.11 30.44 31.85
N ILE A 524 35.48 29.49 31.09
CA ILE A 524 35.21 29.59 29.67
C ILE A 524 33.71 29.68 29.45
N GLN A 525 33.25 30.74 28.74
CA GLN A 525 31.86 30.83 28.33
C GLN A 525 31.58 29.90 27.12
N CYS A 526 30.50 29.11 27.20
CA CYS A 526 30.05 28.26 26.12
C CYS A 526 29.40 29.10 25.00
N THR A 527 30.22 29.65 24.11
CA THR A 527 29.75 30.39 22.95
C THR A 527 29.59 29.44 21.74
N PRO A 528 28.79 29.80 20.71
CA PRO A 528 28.67 28.99 19.50
C PRO A 528 30.02 28.69 18.82
N ALA A 529 30.97 29.64 18.86
CA ALA A 529 32.31 29.47 18.32
C ALA A 529 33.16 28.45 19.10
N VAL A 530 33.02 28.39 20.43
CA VAL A 530 33.66 27.38 21.29
C VAL A 530 33.07 26.00 21.00
N LEU A 531 31.76 25.91 20.90
CA LEU A 531 31.07 24.66 20.60
C LEU A 531 31.47 24.12 19.21
N ASP A 532 31.49 24.95 18.19
CA ASP A 532 31.89 24.55 16.82
C ASP A 532 33.37 24.10 16.76
N LYS A 533 34.26 24.67 17.60
CA LYS A 533 35.66 24.21 17.71
C LYS A 533 35.73 22.82 18.34
N LEU A 534 35.02 22.58 19.43
CA LEU A 534 34.96 21.28 20.08
C LEU A 534 34.34 20.21 19.23
N MET A 535 33.24 20.51 18.54
CA MET A 535 32.58 19.60 17.61
C MET A 535 33.53 19.16 16.48
N ARG A 536 34.26 20.13 15.88
CA ARG A 536 35.28 19.82 14.86
C ARG A 536 36.45 19.00 15.42
N PHE A 537 36.87 19.31 16.62
CA PHE A 537 37.95 18.57 17.27
C PHE A 537 37.58 17.11 17.51
N HIS A 538 36.32 16.83 17.88
CA HIS A 538 35.80 15.48 18.09
C HIS A 538 35.16 14.85 16.83
N GLY A 539 35.17 15.55 15.67
CA GLY A 539 34.66 15.02 14.41
C GLY A 539 33.13 14.97 14.26
N TYR A 540 32.40 15.78 15.04
CA TYR A 540 30.94 15.84 14.97
C TYR A 540 30.47 17.03 14.13
N THR A 541 29.45 16.81 13.31
CA THR A 541 28.80 17.83 12.48
C THR A 541 27.46 18.29 13.03
N VAL A 542 26.81 17.44 13.83
CA VAL A 542 25.47 17.69 14.43
C VAL A 542 25.63 17.90 15.94
N ARG A 543 25.06 18.99 16.45
CA ARG A 543 25.17 19.37 17.89
C ARG A 543 24.57 18.33 18.82
N ASP A 544 23.39 17.82 18.50
CA ASP A 544 22.71 16.81 19.29
C ASP A 544 23.53 15.52 19.44
N ASP A 545 24.20 15.09 18.36
CA ASP A 545 25.04 13.88 18.38
C ASP A 545 26.29 14.08 19.25
N PHE A 546 26.84 15.29 19.26
CA PHE A 546 27.96 15.65 20.13
C PHE A 546 27.55 15.64 21.61
N PHE A 547 26.41 16.23 21.94
CA PHE A 547 25.91 16.21 23.32
C PHE A 547 25.51 14.80 23.79
N LEU A 548 24.95 14.00 22.92
CA LEU A 548 24.67 12.58 23.18
C LEU A 548 25.97 11.81 23.51
N ALA A 549 27.03 12.06 22.74
CA ALA A 549 28.31 11.42 23.00
C ALA A 549 28.91 11.78 24.33
N ILE A 550 28.67 13.01 24.83
CA ILE A 550 29.06 13.46 26.16
C ILE A 550 28.17 12.82 27.24
N ALA A 551 26.86 12.77 27.01
CA ALA A 551 25.93 12.18 27.97
C ALA A 551 26.12 10.66 28.13
N ASP A 552 26.50 9.98 27.05
CA ASP A 552 26.81 8.53 27.02
C ASP A 552 28.25 8.22 27.41
N GLU A 553 29.02 9.23 27.95
CA GLU A 553 30.42 9.11 28.36
C GLU A 553 31.40 8.65 27.27
N ARG A 554 30.97 8.70 25.97
CA ARG A 554 31.85 8.44 24.84
C ARG A 554 32.88 9.55 24.64
N ILE A 555 32.53 10.76 25.05
CA ILE A 555 33.40 11.93 25.15
C ILE A 555 33.36 12.41 26.59
N ILE A 556 34.51 12.38 27.27
CA ILE A 556 34.67 12.96 28.60
C ILE A 556 35.47 14.26 28.44
N PRO A 557 34.85 15.44 28.63
CA PRO A 557 35.55 16.72 28.51
C PRO A 557 36.79 16.77 29.41
N ASN A 558 37.94 17.14 28.84
CA ASN A 558 39.23 17.09 29.51
C ASN A 558 40.13 18.29 29.15
N GLU A 559 41.39 18.31 29.66
CA GLU A 559 42.34 19.40 29.43
C GLU A 559 42.69 19.61 27.94
N CYS A 560 42.65 18.56 27.10
CA CYS A 560 42.89 18.69 25.66
C CYS A 560 41.81 19.55 24.97
N ASP A 561 40.56 19.48 25.44
CA ASP A 561 39.45 20.32 24.96
C ASP A 561 39.71 21.80 25.31
N LEU A 562 40.29 22.10 26.48
CA LEU A 562 40.65 23.46 26.88
C LEU A 562 41.80 24.00 26.00
N ASP A 563 42.79 23.19 25.70
CA ASP A 563 43.92 23.56 24.81
C ASP A 563 43.45 23.82 23.39
N CYS A 564 42.51 23.03 22.90
CA CYS A 564 41.86 23.26 21.60
C CYS A 564 41.15 24.62 21.54
N ILE A 565 40.41 24.98 22.61
CA ILE A 565 39.71 26.27 22.69
C ILE A 565 40.69 27.45 22.77
N LYS A 566 41.75 27.35 23.59
CA LYS A 566 42.75 28.39 23.85
C LYS A 566 43.74 28.56 22.71
N GLY A 567 43.71 27.73 21.68
CA GLY A 567 44.59 27.85 20.50
C GLY A 567 46.05 27.50 20.80
N LYS A 568 46.38 26.77 21.87
CA LYS A 568 47.73 26.37 22.24
C LYS A 568 48.20 25.05 21.59
N GLY A 569 47.35 24.43 20.76
CA GLY A 569 47.67 23.18 20.03
C GLY A 569 48.58 23.46 18.82
N GLY A 570 49.90 23.36 18.98
CA GLY A 570 50.85 23.33 17.89
C GLY A 570 50.62 22.09 17.02
N LYS A 571 50.94 22.17 15.70
CA LYS A 571 50.74 21.17 14.63
C LYS A 571 51.31 19.77 14.91
N ASP A 572 52.01 19.53 16.01
CA ASP A 572 52.72 18.25 16.25
C ASP A 572 52.04 17.32 17.30
N SER A 573 50.95 17.72 17.94
CA SER A 573 50.30 16.91 18.98
C SER A 573 49.21 15.95 18.52
N TRP A 574 48.79 16.04 17.23
CA TRP A 574 47.67 15.28 16.71
C TRP A 574 47.94 13.77 16.58
N TRP A 575 49.22 13.37 16.43
CA TRP A 575 49.59 11.95 16.19
C TRP A 575 49.74 11.10 17.47
N ARG A 576 49.62 11.68 18.69
CA ARG A 576 49.90 10.96 19.96
C ARG A 576 48.66 10.41 20.67
N HIS A 577 47.45 10.74 20.26
CA HIS A 577 46.22 10.36 20.99
C HIS A 577 45.20 9.58 20.17
N ILE A 578 45.65 8.68 19.28
CA ILE A 578 44.74 7.65 18.72
C ILE A 578 44.77 6.46 19.69
N PRO A 579 43.63 6.09 20.33
CA PRO A 579 43.59 4.89 21.13
C PRO A 579 43.85 3.67 20.23
N PHE A 580 44.80 2.90 20.65
CA PHE A 580 45.25 1.64 20.03
C PHE A 580 44.06 0.67 19.93
N ILE A 581 43.47 0.55 18.72
CA ILE A 581 42.55 -0.55 18.45
C ILE A 581 43.38 -1.79 18.22
N GLY A 582 43.26 -2.70 19.21
CA GLY A 582 43.93 -3.98 19.17
C GLY A 582 43.64 -4.76 17.89
N LYS A 583 44.72 -5.24 17.28
CA LYS A 583 44.71 -6.17 16.17
C LYS A 583 43.88 -7.41 16.54
N LYS A 584 42.73 -7.59 15.89
CA LYS A 584 42.14 -8.90 15.66
C LYS A 584 42.29 -9.24 14.19
N SER A 585 42.78 -10.43 14.00
CA SER A 585 43.17 -11.03 12.74
C SER A 585 42.17 -10.83 11.60
N ALA A 586 42.74 -10.42 10.47
CA ALA A 586 42.04 -10.22 9.22
C ALA A 586 41.61 -11.57 8.63
N ASP A 587 40.32 -11.70 8.44
CA ASP A 587 39.79 -12.54 7.38
C ASP A 587 39.70 -11.65 6.11
N LYS A 588 40.36 -12.12 5.06
CA LYS A 588 40.45 -11.40 3.78
C LYS A 588 39.14 -11.49 3.03
N GLY A 589 38.20 -10.58 3.32
CA GLY A 589 37.10 -10.21 2.44
C GLY A 589 37.54 -9.03 1.57
N CYS A 590 37.30 -9.11 0.31
CA CYS A 590 37.68 -8.14 -0.73
C CYS A 590 37.32 -6.70 -0.30
N VAL A 591 38.34 -5.90 0.02
CA VAL A 591 38.20 -4.45 0.25
C VAL A 591 38.10 -3.78 -1.11
N ILE A 592 36.92 -3.36 -1.48
CA ILE A 592 36.74 -2.43 -2.60
C ILE A 592 37.18 -1.03 -2.10
N ASN A 593 38.24 -0.53 -2.67
CA ASN A 593 38.74 0.82 -2.43
C ASN A 593 37.62 1.84 -2.75
N HIS A 594 37.28 2.70 -1.80
CA HIS A 594 36.48 3.90 -2.04
C HIS A 594 37.23 4.83 -2.99
N ILE A 595 36.93 4.73 -4.26
CA ILE A 595 37.28 5.76 -5.24
C ILE A 595 36.22 6.84 -5.11
N ASP A 596 36.64 8.09 -4.99
CA ASP A 596 35.74 9.25 -4.87
C ASP A 596 34.96 9.42 -6.19
N ASN A 597 33.73 8.87 -6.25
CA ASN A 597 32.92 8.78 -7.47
C ASN A 597 31.96 9.96 -7.66
N THR A 598 32.11 11.03 -6.87
CA THR A 598 31.20 12.18 -6.88
C THR A 598 31.13 12.88 -8.24
N ASP A 599 32.23 12.90 -9.01
CA ASP A 599 32.27 13.54 -10.35
C ASP A 599 31.62 12.63 -11.43
N PHE A 600 31.66 11.32 -11.29
CA PHE A 600 31.01 10.40 -12.22
C PHE A 600 29.49 10.57 -12.17
N VAL A 601 28.89 10.58 -10.97
CA VAL A 601 27.46 10.68 -10.78
C VAL A 601 26.90 12.03 -11.24
N LYS A 602 27.66 13.14 -11.08
CA LYS A 602 27.26 14.46 -11.55
C LYS A 602 27.20 14.57 -13.09
N ASN A 603 28.00 13.78 -13.80
CA ASN A 603 28.12 13.81 -15.26
C ASN A 603 27.18 12.82 -15.96
N ILE A 604 26.38 12.02 -15.23
CA ILE A 604 25.45 11.09 -15.83
C ILE A 604 24.29 11.83 -16.51
N ASN A 605 24.08 11.55 -17.79
CA ASN A 605 22.90 12.03 -18.50
C ASN A 605 21.66 11.23 -18.13
N ARG A 606 20.84 11.77 -17.23
CA ARG A 606 19.64 11.11 -16.70
C ARG A 606 18.54 10.84 -17.74
N LYS A 607 18.67 11.34 -18.96
CA LYS A 607 17.72 11.14 -20.07
C LYS A 607 18.07 9.97 -20.99
N GLN A 608 19.25 9.40 -20.81
CA GLN A 608 19.74 8.28 -21.60
C GLN A 608 19.92 7.05 -20.69
N THR A 609 19.74 5.86 -21.26
CA THR A 609 20.03 4.60 -20.57
C THR A 609 21.52 4.50 -20.30
N LEU A 610 21.91 4.31 -19.06
CA LEU A 610 23.30 4.13 -18.68
C LEU A 610 23.72 2.69 -18.97
N VAL A 611 24.74 2.52 -19.78
CA VAL A 611 25.31 1.21 -20.07
C VAL A 611 26.33 0.86 -18.98
N VAL A 612 26.06 -0.25 -18.27
CA VAL A 612 26.93 -0.77 -17.21
C VAL A 612 27.94 -1.75 -17.82
N ASN A 613 29.09 -1.20 -18.19
CA ASN A 613 30.27 -1.96 -18.61
C ASN A 613 31.26 -2.11 -17.44
N GLU A 614 32.40 -2.76 -17.64
CA GLU A 614 33.41 -2.99 -16.58
C GLU A 614 33.93 -1.72 -15.91
N GLU A 615 34.12 -0.65 -16.67
CA GLU A 615 34.60 0.64 -16.14
C GLU A 615 33.52 1.31 -15.30
N THR A 616 32.29 1.30 -15.79
CA THR A 616 31.12 1.84 -15.10
C THR A 616 30.79 1.03 -13.86
N PHE A 617 30.90 -0.31 -13.94
CA PHE A 617 30.64 -1.22 -12.82
C PHE A 617 31.55 -0.94 -11.62
N LYS A 618 32.84 -0.65 -11.84
CA LYS A 618 33.78 -0.28 -10.76
C LYS A 618 33.38 0.98 -10.01
N LYS A 619 32.52 1.82 -10.59
CA LYS A 619 32.02 3.07 -10.04
C LYS A 619 30.59 2.97 -9.48
N CYS A 620 29.98 1.79 -9.56
CA CYS A 620 28.64 1.50 -9.07
C CYS A 620 28.70 0.60 -7.85
N VAL A 621 27.63 0.64 -7.05
CA VAL A 621 27.40 -0.27 -5.92
C VAL A 621 26.30 -1.24 -6.29
N ILE A 622 26.51 -2.53 -6.09
CA ILE A 622 25.45 -3.53 -6.27
C ILE A 622 24.58 -3.56 -5.02
N ALA A 623 23.28 -3.38 -5.22
CA ALA A 623 22.31 -3.37 -4.14
C ALA A 623 22.27 -4.71 -3.38
N PRO A 624 22.53 -4.72 -2.06
CA PRO A 624 22.57 -5.95 -1.27
C PRO A 624 21.20 -6.65 -1.16
N CYS A 625 20.10 -5.91 -1.36
CA CYS A 625 18.73 -6.42 -1.24
C CYS A 625 18.29 -7.34 -2.38
N CYS A 626 18.87 -7.23 -3.59
CA CYS A 626 18.46 -7.99 -4.76
C CYS A 626 19.61 -8.56 -5.59
N ARG A 627 20.84 -8.09 -5.38
CA ARG A 627 22.08 -8.54 -6.02
C ARG A 627 21.89 -8.86 -7.51
N PRO A 628 21.63 -7.82 -8.35
CA PRO A 628 21.47 -8.01 -9.78
C PRO A 628 22.74 -8.58 -10.42
N ILE A 629 22.55 -9.43 -11.42
CA ILE A 629 23.62 -10.01 -12.23
C ILE A 629 23.39 -9.68 -13.71
N PRO A 630 24.42 -9.74 -14.58
CA PRO A 630 24.24 -9.51 -16.01
C PRO A 630 23.12 -10.36 -16.61
N GLY A 631 22.24 -9.69 -17.37
CA GLY A 631 21.01 -10.28 -17.93
C GLY A 631 19.76 -10.08 -17.08
N ASP A 632 19.86 -9.58 -15.85
CA ASP A 632 18.70 -9.08 -15.10
C ASP A 632 18.28 -7.72 -15.68
N ASP A 633 16.98 -7.42 -15.69
CA ASP A 633 16.49 -6.06 -15.96
C ASP A 633 16.80 -5.16 -14.75
N ILE A 634 17.58 -4.09 -15.00
CA ILE A 634 18.14 -3.27 -13.92
C ILE A 634 17.74 -1.80 -14.01
N LEU A 635 17.85 -1.15 -12.87
CA LEU A 635 17.79 0.30 -12.73
C LEU A 635 18.89 0.80 -11.78
N GLY A 636 19.33 2.02 -11.98
CA GLY A 636 20.27 2.71 -11.11
C GLY A 636 19.55 3.70 -10.20
N TYR A 637 19.93 3.72 -8.93
CA TYR A 637 19.48 4.71 -7.96
C TYR A 637 20.66 5.56 -7.48
N ILE A 638 20.54 6.89 -7.62
CA ILE A 638 21.51 7.82 -7.05
C ILE A 638 21.17 8.06 -5.58
N THR A 639 22.02 7.56 -4.71
CA THR A 639 21.88 7.75 -3.26
C THR A 639 22.12 9.22 -2.85
N PRO A 640 21.64 9.65 -1.66
CA PRO A 640 21.96 10.97 -1.11
C PRO A 640 23.48 11.24 -0.92
N LYS A 641 24.29 10.16 -0.90
CA LYS A 641 25.75 10.23 -0.83
C LYS A 641 26.43 10.38 -2.20
N ASN A 642 25.64 10.58 -3.28
CA ASN A 642 26.12 10.61 -4.68
C ASN A 642 26.82 9.29 -5.11
N GLU A 643 26.32 8.17 -4.68
CA GLU A 643 26.71 6.84 -5.17
C GLU A 643 25.63 6.31 -6.10
N LEU A 644 25.99 5.59 -7.14
CA LEU A 644 25.06 4.91 -8.04
C LEU A 644 24.88 3.47 -7.59
N GLU A 645 23.71 3.13 -7.05
CA GLU A 645 23.34 1.80 -6.60
C GLU A 645 22.49 1.10 -7.68
N ILE A 646 22.91 -0.10 -8.10
CA ILE A 646 22.24 -0.87 -9.15
C ILE A 646 21.32 -1.91 -8.50
N HIS A 647 20.04 -1.84 -8.86
CA HIS A 647 19.00 -2.76 -8.41
C HIS A 647 18.41 -3.55 -9.59
N LYS A 648 17.79 -4.69 -9.31
CA LYS A 648 16.83 -5.30 -10.23
C LYS A 648 15.58 -4.43 -10.29
N ARG A 649 15.02 -4.23 -11.47
CA ARG A 649 13.76 -3.48 -11.63
C ARG A 649 12.59 -4.14 -10.89
N SER A 650 12.58 -5.48 -10.78
CA SER A 650 11.58 -6.27 -10.04
C SER A 650 11.76 -6.25 -8.51
N CYS A 651 12.83 -5.66 -7.99
CA CYS A 651 13.11 -5.63 -6.55
C CYS A 651 12.12 -4.75 -5.79
N ALA A 652 11.58 -5.25 -4.70
CA ALA A 652 10.64 -4.51 -3.85
C ALA A 652 11.22 -3.18 -3.31
N THR A 653 12.54 -3.16 -3.02
CA THR A 653 13.26 -1.94 -2.61
C THR A 653 13.39 -0.98 -3.79
N ALA A 654 13.73 -1.48 -4.98
CA ALA A 654 13.82 -0.66 -6.20
C ALA A 654 12.49 0.00 -6.56
N MET A 655 11.40 -0.76 -6.51
CA MET A 655 10.04 -0.22 -6.72
C MET A 655 9.67 0.88 -5.70
N LYS A 656 10.09 0.72 -4.44
CA LYS A 656 9.92 1.77 -3.42
C LYS A 656 10.77 3.00 -3.72
N LEU A 657 12.01 2.80 -4.17
CA LEU A 657 12.91 3.89 -4.54
C LEU A 657 12.43 4.62 -5.80
N GLU A 658 11.93 3.90 -6.79
CA GLU A 658 11.33 4.46 -8.00
C GLU A 658 10.10 5.31 -7.67
N THR A 659 9.27 4.84 -6.74
CA THR A 659 8.09 5.59 -6.27
C THR A 659 8.46 6.82 -5.44
N ARG A 660 9.56 6.74 -4.65
CA ARG A 660 9.98 7.82 -3.74
C ARG A 660 10.89 8.85 -4.38
N TYR A 661 11.79 8.41 -5.26
CA TYR A 661 12.93 9.21 -5.76
C TYR A 661 13.05 9.12 -7.28
N GLY A 662 11.95 9.16 -8.02
CA GLY A 662 11.90 8.99 -9.47
C GLY A 662 12.92 9.87 -10.24
N ASN A 663 13.27 11.06 -9.70
CA ASN A 663 14.30 11.92 -10.28
C ASN A 663 15.74 11.42 -10.06
N ASN A 664 15.95 10.51 -9.13
CA ASN A 664 17.24 9.90 -8.82
C ASN A 664 17.37 8.49 -9.42
N ILE A 665 16.34 8.03 -10.14
CA ILE A 665 16.34 6.77 -10.85
C ILE A 665 16.85 6.98 -12.28
N ILE A 666 17.72 6.08 -12.71
CA ILE A 666 18.33 6.08 -14.05
C ILE A 666 18.02 4.72 -14.68
N ALA A 667 17.58 4.72 -15.92
CA ALA A 667 17.50 3.51 -16.71
C ALA A 667 18.91 2.96 -16.93
N CYS A 668 19.11 1.69 -16.60
CA CYS A 668 20.40 1.02 -16.76
C CYS A 668 20.25 -0.24 -17.60
N ASP A 669 21.29 -0.61 -18.31
CA ASP A 669 21.37 -1.86 -19.05
C ASP A 669 22.78 -2.45 -18.94
N TRP A 670 22.88 -3.81 -18.99
CA TRP A 670 24.16 -4.49 -18.91
C TRP A 670 24.85 -4.58 -20.27
N ASP A 671 26.15 -4.21 -20.30
CA ASP A 671 27.06 -4.49 -21.40
C ASP A 671 28.34 -5.12 -20.83
N MET A 672 28.19 -6.31 -20.25
CA MET A 672 29.28 -7.04 -19.62
C MET A 672 29.33 -8.47 -20.16
N HIS A 673 30.42 -8.84 -20.78
CA HIS A 673 30.66 -10.17 -21.33
C HIS A 673 31.55 -11.01 -20.41
N ARG A 674 30.93 -11.81 -19.51
CA ARG A 674 31.52 -12.94 -18.75
C ARG A 674 32.87 -12.72 -18.03
N GLN A 675 33.22 -11.53 -17.60
CA GLN A 675 34.53 -11.26 -17.00
C GLN A 675 34.50 -11.13 -15.47
N ILE A 676 33.35 -10.83 -14.87
CA ILE A 676 33.22 -10.65 -13.43
C ILE A 676 32.26 -11.70 -12.83
N PRO A 677 32.68 -12.42 -11.77
CA PRO A 677 31.84 -13.41 -11.11
C PRO A 677 30.88 -12.76 -10.10
N PHE A 678 29.63 -13.22 -10.07
CA PHE A 678 28.57 -12.78 -9.19
C PHE A 678 28.09 -13.91 -8.29
N GLU A 679 27.77 -13.64 -7.03
CA GLU A 679 27.16 -14.61 -6.12
C GLU A 679 25.64 -14.67 -6.34
N CYS A 680 25.10 -15.87 -6.43
CA CYS A 680 23.69 -16.14 -6.64
C CYS A 680 23.24 -17.25 -5.70
N ARG A 681 22.02 -17.11 -5.11
CA ARG A 681 21.41 -18.16 -4.29
C ARG A 681 20.29 -18.84 -5.04
N LEU A 682 20.33 -20.17 -5.04
CA LEU A 682 19.25 -21.02 -5.53
C LEU A 682 18.59 -21.72 -4.35
N GLN A 683 17.27 -21.84 -4.40
CA GLN A 683 16.51 -22.72 -3.53
C GLN A 683 16.19 -23.98 -4.30
N ILE A 684 16.43 -25.12 -3.68
CA ILE A 684 16.13 -26.45 -4.22
C ILE A 684 15.24 -27.20 -3.24
N SER A 685 14.24 -27.88 -3.76
CA SER A 685 13.39 -28.76 -2.96
C SER A 685 13.04 -30.03 -3.73
N GLY A 686 12.79 -31.12 -3.02
CA GLY A 686 12.48 -32.40 -3.65
C GLY A 686 12.19 -33.51 -2.66
N VAL A 687 12.17 -34.72 -3.15
CA VAL A 687 11.99 -35.94 -2.34
C VAL A 687 13.33 -36.42 -1.82
N ASP A 688 13.45 -36.61 -0.51
CA ASP A 688 14.66 -37.16 0.11
C ASP A 688 14.80 -38.63 -0.25
N SER A 689 15.90 -38.93 -0.91
CA SER A 689 16.27 -40.29 -1.30
C SER A 689 17.76 -40.54 -1.09
N GLN A 690 18.11 -41.79 -0.84
CA GLN A 690 19.50 -42.15 -0.63
C GLN A 690 20.36 -41.78 -1.85
N GLY A 691 21.32 -40.85 -1.65
CA GLY A 691 22.23 -40.40 -2.70
C GLY A 691 21.82 -39.15 -3.44
N VAL A 692 20.69 -38.49 -3.09
CA VAL A 692 20.24 -37.24 -3.74
C VAL A 692 21.28 -36.12 -3.67
N LEU A 693 21.97 -35.99 -2.53
CA LEU A 693 23.04 -35.00 -2.35
C LEU A 693 24.21 -35.27 -3.29
N TYR A 694 24.60 -36.55 -3.46
CA TYR A 694 25.65 -36.96 -4.39
C TYR A 694 25.26 -36.62 -5.84
N THR A 695 24.02 -36.87 -6.22
CA THR A 695 23.51 -36.56 -7.56
C THR A 695 23.53 -35.08 -7.82
N ILE A 696 23.05 -34.25 -6.87
CA ILE A 696 23.10 -32.79 -6.94
C ILE A 696 24.57 -32.33 -7.09
N ALA A 697 25.48 -32.82 -6.23
CA ALA A 697 26.88 -32.46 -6.28
C ALA A 697 27.54 -32.87 -7.61
N SER A 698 27.19 -34.03 -8.17
CA SER A 698 27.67 -34.51 -9.46
C SER A 698 27.22 -33.65 -10.63
N VAL A 699 25.97 -33.17 -10.61
CA VAL A 699 25.44 -32.26 -11.62
C VAL A 699 26.16 -30.93 -11.54
N LEU A 700 26.33 -30.37 -10.34
CA LEU A 700 27.06 -29.13 -10.11
C LEU A 700 28.55 -29.22 -10.50
N HIS A 701 29.20 -30.36 -10.25
CA HIS A 701 30.59 -30.59 -10.64
C HIS A 701 30.79 -30.57 -12.17
N LYS A 702 29.79 -30.99 -12.95
CA LYS A 702 29.83 -30.93 -14.43
C LYS A 702 29.77 -29.52 -14.96
N GLN A 703 29.26 -28.59 -14.18
CA GLN A 703 29.17 -27.15 -14.51
C GLN A 703 30.51 -26.46 -14.15
N ARG A 704 31.53 -26.66 -14.99
CA ARG A 704 32.94 -26.22 -14.74
C ARG A 704 33.10 -24.71 -14.45
N ASN A 705 32.16 -23.86 -14.82
CA ASN A 705 32.25 -22.38 -14.72
C ASN A 705 31.55 -21.79 -13.51
N SER A 706 30.91 -22.60 -12.66
CA SER A 706 30.07 -22.08 -11.56
C SER A 706 30.46 -22.75 -10.22
N PRO A 707 31.51 -22.23 -9.55
CA PRO A 707 31.94 -22.78 -8.25
C PRO A 707 30.80 -22.65 -7.21
N VAL A 708 30.62 -23.71 -6.44
CA VAL A 708 29.68 -23.74 -5.30
C VAL A 708 30.37 -23.22 -4.06
N ARG A 709 29.78 -22.24 -3.39
CA ARG A 709 30.27 -21.64 -2.13
C ARG A 709 29.72 -22.35 -0.91
N ARG A 710 28.42 -22.68 -0.95
CA ARG A 710 27.70 -23.27 0.18
C ARG A 710 26.55 -24.14 -0.32
N ILE A 711 26.34 -25.25 0.34
CA ILE A 711 25.16 -26.12 0.18
C ILE A 711 24.58 -26.31 1.57
N THR A 712 23.29 -26.02 1.73
CA THR A 712 22.53 -26.32 2.94
C THR A 712 21.33 -27.15 2.53
N LEU A 713 21.12 -28.32 3.09
CA LEU A 713 19.96 -29.18 2.88
C LEU A 713 19.40 -29.57 4.23
N GLU A 714 18.11 -29.37 4.39
CA GLU A 714 17.35 -29.79 5.56
C GLU A 714 16.30 -30.80 5.10
N THR A 715 16.23 -31.93 5.78
CA THR A 715 15.28 -33.00 5.48
C THR A 715 14.19 -33.04 6.54
N LYS A 716 12.94 -33.04 6.13
CA LYS A 716 11.77 -33.18 6.98
C LYS A 716 10.66 -33.96 6.28
N ASP A 717 10.10 -34.97 6.96
CA ASP A 717 8.97 -35.78 6.49
C ASP A 717 9.16 -36.42 5.10
N GLY A 718 10.40 -36.82 4.77
CA GLY A 718 10.74 -37.47 3.49
C GLY A 718 10.88 -36.47 2.32
N LEU A 719 10.88 -35.19 2.60
CA LEU A 719 11.17 -34.12 1.65
C LEU A 719 12.44 -33.40 2.07
N PHE A 720 13.21 -32.90 1.10
CA PHE A 720 14.30 -31.96 1.39
C PHE A 720 13.97 -30.57 0.86
N ASP A 721 14.40 -29.57 1.61
CA ASP A 721 14.47 -28.16 1.20
C ASP A 721 15.87 -27.64 1.50
N GLY A 722 16.41 -26.82 0.61
CA GLY A 722 17.75 -26.34 0.80
C GLY A 722 18.13 -25.17 -0.07
N THR A 723 19.30 -24.61 0.22
CA THR A 723 19.87 -23.49 -0.50
C THR A 723 21.25 -23.80 -1.04
N LEU A 724 21.53 -23.30 -2.24
CA LEU A 724 22.82 -23.36 -2.92
C LEU A 724 23.33 -21.95 -3.17
N ASP A 725 24.48 -21.59 -2.62
CA ASP A 725 25.18 -20.35 -2.97
C ASP A 725 26.24 -20.70 -4.02
N ILE A 726 26.06 -20.19 -5.22
CA ILE A 726 26.89 -20.45 -6.41
C ILE A 726 27.46 -19.15 -6.96
N VAL A 727 28.51 -19.27 -7.74
CA VAL A 727 29.12 -18.17 -8.48
C VAL A 727 28.78 -18.33 -9.96
N VAL A 728 28.21 -17.27 -10.56
CA VAL A 728 27.76 -17.23 -11.95
C VAL A 728 28.24 -15.96 -12.64
N TYR A 729 28.21 -15.94 -13.97
CA TYR A 729 28.61 -14.75 -14.75
C TYR A 729 27.39 -14.01 -15.30
N ASP A 730 26.30 -14.71 -15.57
CA ASP A 730 25.05 -14.12 -16.12
C ASP A 730 23.81 -14.95 -15.77
N THR A 731 22.65 -14.48 -16.18
CA THR A 731 21.36 -15.17 -15.99
C THR A 731 21.25 -16.46 -16.79
N SER A 732 22.02 -16.63 -17.87
CA SER A 732 22.03 -17.88 -18.68
C SER A 732 22.68 -19.02 -17.89
N ASP A 733 23.75 -18.72 -17.14
CA ASP A 733 24.39 -19.71 -16.25
C ASP A 733 23.40 -20.17 -15.17
N VAL A 734 22.67 -19.21 -14.55
CA VAL A 734 21.63 -19.53 -13.55
C VAL A 734 20.56 -20.45 -14.14
N LYS A 735 20.05 -20.13 -15.33
CA LYS A 735 19.04 -20.92 -16.00
C LYS A 735 19.52 -22.34 -16.31
N ASN A 736 20.73 -22.46 -16.88
CA ASN A 736 21.31 -23.75 -17.20
C ASN A 736 21.48 -24.64 -15.96
N ILE A 737 21.88 -24.05 -14.83
CA ILE A 737 22.05 -24.77 -13.56
C ILE A 737 20.67 -25.18 -13.01
N CYS A 738 19.69 -24.30 -13.01
CA CYS A 738 18.32 -24.60 -12.58
C CYS A 738 17.70 -25.72 -13.43
N ASP A 739 17.85 -25.66 -14.76
CA ASP A 739 17.35 -26.69 -15.67
C ASP A 739 18.04 -28.04 -15.44
N SER A 740 19.36 -28.01 -15.22
CA SER A 740 20.14 -29.22 -14.91
C SER A 740 19.75 -29.85 -13.56
N LEU A 741 19.51 -29.02 -12.55
CA LEU A 741 19.06 -29.51 -11.24
C LEU A 741 17.62 -30.02 -11.30
N SER A 742 16.74 -29.35 -12.04
CA SER A 742 15.34 -29.77 -12.23
C SER A 742 15.21 -31.06 -13.07
N SER A 743 16.26 -31.44 -13.82
CA SER A 743 16.29 -32.71 -14.55
C SER A 743 16.58 -33.94 -13.68
N ILE A 744 16.95 -33.73 -12.40
CA ILE A 744 17.17 -34.81 -11.42
C ILE A 744 15.80 -35.31 -10.95
N GLU A 745 15.52 -36.59 -11.06
CA GLU A 745 14.22 -37.24 -10.80
C GLU A 745 13.62 -36.90 -9.41
N ASN A 746 14.47 -36.65 -8.41
CA ASN A 746 14.05 -36.37 -7.04
C ASN A 746 14.06 -34.89 -6.69
N VAL A 747 14.38 -33.98 -7.62
CA VAL A 747 14.34 -32.54 -7.44
C VAL A 747 13.04 -32.03 -8.06
N THR A 748 12.14 -31.50 -7.24
CA THR A 748 10.83 -30.96 -7.71
C THR A 748 10.92 -29.49 -8.07
N LYS A 749 11.88 -28.75 -7.50
CA LYS A 749 12.01 -27.31 -7.72
C LYS A 749 13.47 -26.88 -7.58
N ALA A 750 13.95 -26.09 -8.54
CA ALA A 750 15.20 -25.37 -8.46
C ALA A 750 14.99 -23.96 -9.01
N VAL A 751 15.06 -22.93 -8.16
CA VAL A 751 14.78 -21.54 -8.53
C VAL A 751 15.76 -20.59 -7.87
N ARG A 752 16.04 -19.48 -8.56
CA ARG A 752 16.81 -18.38 -7.96
C ARG A 752 15.97 -17.67 -6.92
N VAL A 753 16.56 -17.40 -5.76
CA VAL A 753 15.94 -16.62 -4.66
C VAL A 753 16.81 -15.43 -4.30
N GLU A 754 16.20 -14.42 -3.71
CA GLU A 754 16.92 -13.27 -3.17
C GLU A 754 17.64 -13.68 -1.88
N MET A 755 18.86 -13.15 -1.67
CA MET A 755 19.70 -13.49 -0.50
C MET A 755 19.28 -12.72 0.74
#